data_8bb640a108d8d7310967d6db5cf554d9
#
_entry.id   8bb640a108d8d7310967d6db5cf554d9
#
_cell.length_a   1.000
_cell.length_b   1.000
_cell.length_c   1.000
_cell.angle_alpha   90.00
_cell.angle_beta   90.00
_cell.angle_gamma   90.00
#
_symmetry.space_group_name_H-M   'P 1'
#
loop_
_entity.id
_entity.type
_entity.pdbx_description
1 polymer ?
#
loop_
_entity_poly.entity_id
_entity_poly.type
_entity_poly.pdbx_seq_one_letter_code
_entity_poly.pdbx_strand_id
1 'polypeptide(L)'
;MIQNLPLAICCSTLIGMACPSLLAQAEQTLPREFFVSPTGSDANPGTRSSPFQTLEKARDSVRAAIPSAQGDIMVTIRGGIYPVRKTIVFNHQDSAPGKQRITYRAAAGEKPLFTGGVPVTDWKPYKDGIWKAPLDRSEKLRSLYVDESRAVMANSGKKIRAQGGWGTYTVTAGQAPWAWQSGQTADGIQYNVSDLPKITHNISDVEIENQTTWNKNFVGIREIATEGDKYIFKLQQPYGAIAQQIGWDAGLTLKSEQIIHNALELLDQPGEFYFDRDEKTVYYIPRAGQNMQTAKVVAPVTQTLLQLEGKPIKNRLRNLTFEGLSFAYTDYNLMEIDGSHGTATLQTACINTAFANPNWHYDVYRSYDVLPAAIIANAVEGVELKRNTIAHTGCQGIVMSNDIHDVRIIGNFIRDTGGSAITLGHPQHVYENDTPDLKHPEGAGIEHEKFPAGTESIPHRVLISNNFLPDNSALFNGHTIITVFFSKHVKIEHNWIENAPYTAIHLGWGWCDFDGYEGTNHPQWGKAPRPSVFPGKPTSVAGNNRVGANRIERSMTILDDGGGIYTLGRQPGTLIDRNYIRSTTFGVYNDEGSTGIVNRANIVQGPYQRVHTTGDHGRKHDIDIEGYYVTDDVWFVSSPNTRVTNNTICPNAVWPPQAQAIIHESGLEPEYRNIVPADWQPYNFDLEGVDPEWATGAVDFAVPGTPSESSRLVSQKGSQTGPANGRIFRQGDELCYRMKFPVGKKSQLVATYWGEEGNKRRFRIYINDQLLATQELYQAHPGKFFDQAYPIPPAMLPAGTHGETTYAVIRFTVEPDGGTVGGLFGLKVLPLPQ
;
A
#
# COMPACT_ATOMS: atom_id res chain seq x y z
N MET A 1 -11.93 -80.05 6.99
CA MET A 1 -12.79 -80.99 7.74
C MET A 1 -13.72 -80.08 8.48
N ILE A 2 -14.92 -79.79 7.97
CA ILE A 2 -16.20 -80.46 8.04
C ILE A 2 -16.55 -80.84 9.46
N GLN A 3 -17.54 -80.12 10.06
CA GLN A 3 -18.97 -80.49 10.20
C GLN A 3 -19.59 -79.55 11.28
N ASN A 4 -20.65 -78.81 10.97
CA ASN A 4 -22.11 -79.06 11.06
C ASN A 4 -22.72 -79.00 12.44
N LEU A 5 -23.64 -78.06 12.49
CA LEU A 5 -24.89 -77.84 13.30
C LEU A 5 -25.53 -79.04 13.94
N PRO A 6 -26.43 -78.89 14.98
CA PRO A 6 -27.78 -78.38 14.68
C PRO A 6 -28.50 -77.49 15.73
N LEU A 7 -29.58 -76.89 15.23
CA LEU A 7 -30.70 -76.21 15.87
C LEU A 7 -31.30 -76.94 17.13
N ALA A 8 -31.72 -76.15 18.12
CA ALA A 8 -32.86 -76.51 18.93
C ALA A 8 -33.64 -75.22 19.32
N ILE A 9 -34.87 -75.21 18.92
CA ILE A 9 -35.94 -74.28 19.28
C ILE A 9 -36.46 -74.61 20.67
N CYS A 10 -36.56 -73.61 21.53
CA CYS A 10 -37.52 -73.65 22.63
C CYS A 10 -38.06 -72.26 22.94
N CYS A 11 -39.35 -72.14 22.67
CA CYS A 11 -40.20 -71.03 23.16
C CYS A 11 -40.33 -71.04 24.68
N SER A 12 -40.18 -69.88 25.35
CA SER A 12 -40.89 -69.56 26.55
C SER A 12 -41.08 -68.09 26.74
N THR A 13 -42.23 -67.71 26.85
CA THR A 13 -42.91 -66.48 27.09
C THR A 13 -42.48 -65.70 28.34
N LEU A 14 -42.54 -64.38 28.25
CA LEU A 14 -43.02 -63.36 29.20
C LEU A 14 -42.06 -62.58 30.03
N ILE A 15 -42.32 -61.33 29.96
CA ILE A 15 -42.48 -60.21 30.88
C ILE A 15 -41.59 -59.05 30.43
N GLY A 16 -42.32 -58.08 29.93
CA GLY A 16 -41.76 -56.78 29.59
C GLY A 16 -41.36 -56.02 30.88
N MET A 17 -40.12 -55.57 30.88
CA MET A 17 -39.71 -54.39 31.60
C MET A 17 -39.18 -53.40 30.57
N ALA A 18 -39.95 -52.37 30.32
CA ALA A 18 -39.54 -51.20 29.52
C ALA A 18 -38.39 -50.50 30.25
N CYS A 19 -37.20 -50.64 29.72
CA CYS A 19 -36.07 -49.77 30.02
C CYS A 19 -36.26 -48.49 29.19
N PRO A 20 -36.46 -47.30 29.75
CA PRO A 20 -36.44 -46.09 28.98
C PRO A 20 -34.98 -45.87 28.52
N SER A 21 -34.75 -46.10 27.23
CA SER A 21 -33.55 -45.60 26.54
C SER A 21 -33.53 -44.09 26.68
N LEU A 22 -32.78 -43.57 27.60
CA LEU A 22 -32.29 -42.20 27.63
C LEU A 22 -31.41 -42.04 26.40
N LEU A 23 -32.04 -41.74 25.28
CA LEU A 23 -31.41 -40.97 24.23
C LEU A 23 -31.18 -39.57 24.81
N ALA A 24 -30.01 -39.34 25.38
CA ALA A 24 -29.48 -38.02 25.62
C ALA A 24 -29.35 -37.40 24.22
N GLN A 25 -30.40 -36.72 23.74
CA GLN A 25 -30.25 -35.69 22.74
C GLN A 25 -29.24 -34.71 23.32
N ALA A 26 -28.07 -34.66 22.76
CA ALA A 26 -27.17 -33.54 22.95
C ALA A 26 -28.00 -32.30 22.54
N GLU A 27 -28.52 -31.57 23.53
CA GLU A 27 -29.04 -30.25 23.33
C GLU A 27 -27.91 -29.48 22.67
N GLN A 28 -28.02 -29.22 21.38
CA GLN A 28 -27.22 -28.20 20.71
C GLN A 28 -27.61 -26.91 21.42
N THR A 29 -26.84 -26.53 22.42
CA THR A 29 -26.97 -25.24 23.06
C THR A 29 -26.73 -24.17 21.97
N LEU A 30 -27.81 -23.49 21.60
CA LEU A 30 -27.72 -22.36 20.66
C LEU A 30 -26.68 -21.36 21.18
N PRO A 31 -25.82 -20.84 20.32
CA PRO A 31 -24.84 -19.86 20.74
C PRO A 31 -25.54 -18.66 21.37
N ARG A 32 -24.97 -18.17 22.48
CA ARG A 32 -25.51 -17.00 23.16
C ARG A 32 -25.33 -15.79 22.27
N GLU A 33 -26.44 -15.12 21.92
CA GLU A 33 -26.42 -14.00 20.97
C GLU A 33 -26.82 -12.70 21.64
N PHE A 34 -26.06 -11.62 21.36
CA PHE A 34 -26.34 -10.25 21.73
C PHE A 34 -26.50 -9.39 20.45
N PHE A 35 -27.22 -8.29 20.58
CA PHE A 35 -27.51 -7.36 19.49
C PHE A 35 -27.12 -5.94 19.86
N VAL A 36 -26.55 -5.24 18.87
CA VAL A 36 -26.17 -3.82 18.94
C VAL A 36 -26.85 -3.06 17.79
N SER A 37 -27.40 -1.89 18.07
CA SER A 37 -28.02 -1.02 17.10
C SER A 37 -27.76 0.46 17.45
N PRO A 38 -27.52 1.36 16.49
CA PRO A 38 -27.33 2.79 16.79
C PRO A 38 -28.61 3.42 17.39
N THR A 39 -29.76 2.79 17.19
CA THR A 39 -31.07 3.20 17.79
C THR A 39 -31.42 2.41 19.06
N GLY A 40 -30.48 1.60 19.58
CA GLY A 40 -30.65 0.85 20.82
C GLY A 40 -30.45 1.71 22.07
N SER A 41 -30.29 1.02 23.21
CA SER A 41 -29.96 1.67 24.48
C SER A 41 -29.07 0.73 25.31
N ASP A 42 -28.05 1.25 25.97
CA ASP A 42 -27.18 0.48 26.84
C ASP A 42 -27.86 0.07 28.16
N ALA A 43 -29.06 0.55 28.44
CA ALA A 43 -29.94 0.06 29.50
C ALA A 43 -30.72 -1.21 29.09
N ASN A 44 -30.76 -1.56 27.82
CA ASN A 44 -31.45 -2.75 27.31
C ASN A 44 -30.71 -4.04 27.65
N PRO A 45 -31.39 -5.21 27.55
CA PRO A 45 -30.78 -6.52 27.79
C PRO A 45 -29.93 -7.06 26.65
N GLY A 46 -29.82 -6.35 25.51
CA GLY A 46 -29.05 -6.77 24.35
C GLY A 46 -29.70 -7.86 23.49
N THR A 47 -31.03 -8.01 23.57
CA THR A 47 -31.79 -8.94 22.69
C THR A 47 -32.04 -8.30 21.31
N ARG A 48 -32.50 -9.12 20.35
CA ARG A 48 -32.85 -8.64 19.00
C ARG A 48 -33.89 -7.52 19.02
N SER A 49 -34.90 -7.59 19.90
CA SER A 49 -35.96 -6.58 20.04
C SER A 49 -35.57 -5.39 20.92
N SER A 50 -34.55 -5.55 21.75
CA SER A 50 -34.08 -4.53 22.70
C SER A 50 -32.53 -4.55 22.71
N PRO A 51 -31.89 -4.07 21.61
CA PRO A 51 -30.44 -4.13 21.44
C PRO A 51 -29.73 -3.10 22.30
N PHE A 52 -28.44 -3.33 22.56
CA PHE A 52 -27.53 -2.33 23.09
C PHE A 52 -27.33 -1.20 22.09
N GLN A 53 -26.86 -0.04 22.55
CA GLN A 53 -26.48 1.07 21.67
C GLN A 53 -25.02 1.00 21.26
N THR A 54 -24.12 0.60 22.16
CA THR A 54 -22.68 0.68 21.97
C THR A 54 -22.01 -0.72 21.93
N LEU A 55 -20.86 -0.77 21.23
CA LEU A 55 -20.04 -1.97 21.18
C LEU A 55 -19.38 -2.24 22.55
N GLU A 56 -19.05 -1.19 23.30
CA GLU A 56 -18.48 -1.28 24.65
C GLU A 56 -19.45 -1.97 25.60
N LYS A 57 -20.75 -1.62 25.56
CA LYS A 57 -21.77 -2.29 26.37
C LYS A 57 -21.92 -3.76 25.99
N ALA A 58 -21.90 -4.06 24.69
CA ALA A 58 -21.93 -5.43 24.21
C ALA A 58 -20.71 -6.23 24.71
N ARG A 59 -19.49 -5.67 24.58
CA ARG A 59 -18.26 -6.25 25.11
C ARG A 59 -18.37 -6.56 26.60
N ASP A 60 -18.81 -5.59 27.40
CA ASP A 60 -18.91 -5.76 28.85
C ASP A 60 -19.96 -6.83 29.22
N SER A 61 -21.06 -6.90 28.46
CA SER A 61 -22.08 -7.94 28.63
C SER A 61 -21.59 -9.33 28.21
N VAL A 62 -20.79 -9.43 27.16
CA VAL A 62 -20.10 -10.66 26.74
C VAL A 62 -19.13 -11.10 27.82
N ARG A 63 -18.29 -10.18 28.33
CA ARG A 63 -17.32 -10.46 29.40
C ARG A 63 -18.03 -11.08 30.64
N ALA A 64 -19.16 -10.51 31.01
CA ALA A 64 -19.97 -11.04 32.11
C ALA A 64 -20.60 -12.43 31.80
N ALA A 65 -20.83 -12.73 30.53
CA ALA A 65 -21.42 -13.98 30.09
C ALA A 65 -20.42 -15.14 29.92
N ILE A 66 -19.13 -14.85 29.66
CA ILE A 66 -18.07 -15.83 29.39
C ILE A 66 -18.03 -16.96 30.43
N PRO A 67 -18.06 -16.72 31.77
CA PRO A 67 -17.95 -17.79 32.76
C PRO A 67 -19.08 -18.83 32.73
N SER A 68 -20.24 -18.47 32.20
CA SER A 68 -21.42 -19.34 32.14
C SER A 68 -21.72 -19.85 30.72
N ALA A 69 -20.96 -19.40 29.69
CA ALA A 69 -21.21 -19.81 28.34
C ALA A 69 -20.67 -21.21 28.06
N GLN A 70 -21.51 -22.09 27.50
CA GLN A 70 -21.13 -23.46 27.12
C GLN A 70 -20.74 -23.62 25.67
N GLY A 71 -20.72 -22.52 24.87
CA GLY A 71 -20.40 -22.52 23.46
C GLY A 71 -19.98 -21.14 23.00
N ASP A 72 -19.92 -20.94 21.69
CA ASP A 72 -19.58 -19.68 21.08
C ASP A 72 -20.56 -18.56 21.47
N ILE A 73 -20.05 -17.33 21.51
CA ILE A 73 -20.87 -16.14 21.74
C ILE A 73 -20.90 -15.30 20.48
N MET A 74 -22.07 -14.86 20.08
CA MET A 74 -22.28 -14.03 18.91
C MET A 74 -22.77 -12.65 19.33
N VAL A 75 -22.18 -11.59 18.73
CA VAL A 75 -22.65 -10.22 18.82
C VAL A 75 -23.00 -9.75 17.41
N THR A 76 -24.29 -9.59 17.15
CA THR A 76 -24.80 -9.12 15.85
C THR A 76 -25.01 -7.62 15.90
N ILE A 77 -24.31 -6.86 15.03
CA ILE A 77 -24.26 -5.41 14.98
C ILE A 77 -25.07 -4.94 13.76
N ARG A 78 -26.12 -4.14 14.04
CA ARG A 78 -27.00 -3.59 13.00
C ARG A 78 -26.29 -2.48 12.23
N GLY A 79 -26.71 -2.29 10.97
CA GLY A 79 -26.23 -1.22 10.12
C GLY A 79 -26.53 0.18 10.71
N GLY A 80 -25.69 1.12 10.36
CA GLY A 80 -25.76 2.52 10.76
C GLY A 80 -24.42 3.06 11.26
N ILE A 81 -24.44 4.30 11.75
CA ILE A 81 -23.22 5.02 12.16
C ILE A 81 -23.02 4.89 13.67
N TYR A 82 -21.84 4.46 14.06
CA TYR A 82 -21.37 4.33 15.44
C TYR A 82 -20.21 5.31 15.67
N PRO A 83 -20.46 6.50 16.22
CA PRO A 83 -19.40 7.47 16.50
C PRO A 83 -18.46 6.94 17.59
N VAL A 84 -17.17 6.84 17.26
CA VAL A 84 -16.11 6.46 18.20
C VAL A 84 -15.37 7.74 18.60
N ARG A 85 -15.61 8.22 19.82
CA ARG A 85 -14.93 9.41 20.38
C ARG A 85 -13.79 9.06 21.33
N LYS A 86 -13.75 7.82 21.72
CA LYS A 86 -12.69 7.20 22.51
C LYS A 86 -12.45 5.81 21.96
N THR A 87 -11.20 5.40 21.85
CA THR A 87 -10.81 4.07 21.38
C THR A 87 -11.57 2.97 22.12
N ILE A 88 -12.18 2.04 21.38
CA ILE A 88 -12.85 0.86 21.94
C ILE A 88 -11.78 -0.18 22.24
N VAL A 89 -11.57 -0.50 23.51
CA VAL A 89 -10.51 -1.39 23.97
C VAL A 89 -11.07 -2.76 24.38
N PHE A 90 -10.54 -3.81 23.76
CA PHE A 90 -10.70 -5.20 24.20
C PHE A 90 -9.40 -5.66 24.87
N ASN A 91 -9.49 -6.36 25.99
CA ASN A 91 -8.32 -6.85 26.69
C ASN A 91 -8.43 -8.36 27.04
N HIS A 92 -7.42 -8.91 27.70
CA HIS A 92 -7.37 -10.33 28.01
C HIS A 92 -8.61 -10.87 28.74
N GLN A 93 -9.41 -10.04 29.41
CA GLN A 93 -10.66 -10.44 30.08
C GLN A 93 -11.80 -10.72 29.09
N ASP A 94 -11.65 -10.25 27.84
CA ASP A 94 -12.61 -10.47 26.76
C ASP A 94 -12.35 -11.78 25.98
N SER A 95 -11.36 -12.56 26.41
CA SER A 95 -10.93 -13.79 25.76
C SER A 95 -11.98 -14.88 25.84
N ALA A 96 -12.27 -15.55 24.73
CA ALA A 96 -13.03 -16.79 24.78
C ALA A 96 -12.17 -17.93 25.35
N PRO A 97 -12.68 -18.74 26.31
CA PRO A 97 -11.93 -19.82 26.91
C PRO A 97 -11.80 -21.04 26.00
N GLY A 98 -10.67 -21.75 26.09
CA GLY A 98 -10.46 -23.01 25.40
C GLY A 98 -10.58 -22.90 23.89
N LYS A 99 -11.50 -23.64 23.27
CA LYS A 99 -11.80 -23.64 21.85
C LYS A 99 -12.99 -22.76 21.46
N GLN A 100 -13.64 -22.11 22.41
CA GLN A 100 -14.76 -21.22 22.17
C GLN A 100 -14.29 -19.98 21.40
N ARG A 101 -15.21 -19.36 20.66
CA ARG A 101 -14.98 -18.12 19.90
C ARG A 101 -16.05 -17.09 20.22
N ILE A 102 -15.63 -15.84 20.29
CA ILE A 102 -16.55 -14.71 20.39
C ILE A 102 -16.49 -13.96 19.05
N THR A 103 -17.63 -13.84 18.39
CA THR A 103 -17.72 -13.21 17.09
C THR A 103 -18.56 -11.93 17.15
N TYR A 104 -17.95 -10.80 16.83
CA TYR A 104 -18.59 -9.51 16.59
C TYR A 104 -18.80 -9.35 15.09
N ARG A 105 -20.04 -9.44 14.61
CA ARG A 105 -20.32 -9.43 13.18
C ARG A 105 -21.41 -8.45 12.79
N ALA A 106 -21.35 -7.98 11.55
CA ALA A 106 -22.45 -7.25 10.96
C ALA A 106 -23.69 -8.13 10.81
N ALA A 107 -24.88 -7.56 10.98
CA ALA A 107 -26.11 -8.19 10.58
C ALA A 107 -26.11 -8.46 9.06
N ALA A 108 -26.70 -9.58 8.64
CA ALA A 108 -26.65 -9.99 7.23
C ALA A 108 -27.18 -8.89 6.30
N GLY A 109 -26.36 -8.49 5.32
CA GLY A 109 -26.69 -7.42 4.35
C GLY A 109 -26.62 -6.00 4.90
N GLU A 110 -26.25 -5.80 6.17
CA GLU A 110 -26.13 -4.51 6.79
C GLU A 110 -24.65 -4.06 6.92
N LYS A 111 -24.42 -2.74 6.95
CA LYS A 111 -23.06 -2.16 7.02
C LYS A 111 -22.94 -1.24 8.25
N PRO A 112 -22.52 -1.74 9.41
CA PRO A 112 -22.20 -0.91 10.55
C PRO A 112 -20.89 -0.15 10.31
N LEU A 113 -20.90 1.16 10.51
CA LEU A 113 -19.75 2.05 10.36
C LEU A 113 -19.32 2.62 11.70
N PHE A 114 -18.19 2.18 12.20
CA PHE A 114 -17.47 2.78 13.33
C PHE A 114 -16.63 3.93 12.80
N THR A 115 -16.95 5.16 13.19
CA THR A 115 -16.34 6.37 12.63
C THR A 115 -15.63 7.21 13.68
N GLY A 116 -14.38 7.57 13.40
CA GLY A 116 -13.61 8.56 14.17
C GLY A 116 -13.85 10.00 13.72
N GLY A 117 -14.70 10.22 12.72
CA GLY A 117 -14.96 11.53 12.16
C GLY A 117 -16.20 12.23 12.72
N VAL A 118 -16.24 13.54 12.59
CA VAL A 118 -17.40 14.39 12.84
C VAL A 118 -17.87 15.03 11.52
N PRO A 119 -19.19 15.21 11.31
CA PRO A 119 -19.66 15.96 10.17
C PRO A 119 -19.29 17.43 10.31
N VAL A 120 -18.88 18.05 9.19
CA VAL A 120 -18.70 19.51 9.10
C VAL A 120 -19.87 20.06 8.30
N THR A 121 -20.65 20.92 8.93
CA THR A 121 -21.90 21.50 8.39
C THR A 121 -21.81 23.03 8.32
N ASP A 122 -22.89 23.67 7.88
CA ASP A 122 -23.03 25.14 7.83
C ASP A 122 -22.05 25.84 6.87
N TRP A 123 -21.76 25.18 5.77
CA TRP A 123 -20.90 25.70 4.71
C TRP A 123 -21.49 26.98 4.09
N LYS A 124 -20.66 28.02 3.97
CA LYS A 124 -21.01 29.31 3.38
C LYS A 124 -19.96 29.73 2.36
N PRO A 125 -20.36 30.36 1.24
CA PRO A 125 -19.40 31.00 0.35
C PRO A 125 -18.56 32.05 1.11
N TYR A 126 -17.28 32.12 0.78
CA TYR A 126 -16.35 33.11 1.37
C TYR A 126 -15.87 34.10 0.30
N LYS A 127 -14.82 33.76 -0.44
CA LYS A 127 -14.26 34.58 -1.53
C LYS A 127 -13.58 33.67 -2.56
N ASP A 128 -13.44 34.13 -3.78
CA ASP A 128 -12.64 33.47 -4.83
C ASP A 128 -12.96 31.97 -5.02
N GLY A 129 -14.25 31.59 -4.90
CA GLY A 129 -14.67 30.20 -5.00
C GLY A 129 -14.45 29.35 -3.74
N ILE A 130 -13.82 29.91 -2.71
CA ILE A 130 -13.61 29.26 -1.43
C ILE A 130 -14.92 29.23 -0.64
N TRP A 131 -15.19 28.11 0.03
CA TRP A 131 -16.25 27.94 1.01
C TRP A 131 -15.65 27.78 2.40
N LYS A 132 -16.39 28.16 3.44
CA LYS A 132 -15.96 27.99 4.83
C LYS A 132 -17.09 27.44 5.71
N ALA A 133 -16.68 26.71 6.76
CA ALA A 133 -17.59 26.18 7.78
C ALA A 133 -16.91 26.16 9.15
N PRO A 134 -17.67 26.27 10.25
CA PRO A 134 -17.12 26.13 11.60
C PRO A 134 -16.73 24.67 11.88
N LEU A 135 -15.64 24.49 12.63
CA LEU A 135 -15.23 23.21 13.19
C LEU A 135 -14.63 23.44 14.58
N ASP A 136 -15.33 22.98 15.61
CA ASP A 136 -14.85 23.11 17.00
C ASP A 136 -13.72 22.11 17.28
N ARG A 137 -12.52 22.53 16.92
CA ARG A 137 -11.27 21.77 17.09
C ARG A 137 -10.13 22.74 17.42
N SER A 138 -9.24 22.35 18.32
CA SER A 138 -8.04 23.12 18.72
C SER A 138 -6.75 22.60 18.08
N GLU A 139 -6.73 21.32 17.72
CA GLU A 139 -5.57 20.68 17.09
C GLU A 139 -5.59 20.89 15.58
N LYS A 140 -4.42 20.82 14.97
CA LYS A 140 -4.23 20.79 13.52
C LYS A 140 -5.14 19.73 12.85
N LEU A 141 -5.65 20.02 11.69
CA LEU A 141 -6.43 19.09 10.85
C LEU A 141 -5.59 18.65 9.66
N ARG A 142 -5.16 17.40 9.63
CA ARG A 142 -4.35 16.86 8.51
C ARG A 142 -5.19 16.27 7.39
N SER A 143 -6.37 15.78 7.69
CA SER A 143 -7.25 15.14 6.70
C SER A 143 -8.67 15.69 6.79
N LEU A 144 -9.25 15.92 5.64
CA LEU A 144 -10.66 16.26 5.45
C LEU A 144 -11.22 15.39 4.34
N TYR A 145 -12.46 14.95 4.45
CA TYR A 145 -13.11 14.14 3.42
C TYR A 145 -14.37 14.83 2.93
N VAL A 146 -14.50 14.95 1.61
CA VAL A 146 -15.66 15.57 0.96
C VAL A 146 -16.22 14.56 -0.04
N ASP A 147 -17.47 14.13 0.17
CA ASP A 147 -18.12 13.06 -0.61
C ASP A 147 -17.25 11.81 -0.73
N GLU A 148 -16.75 11.32 0.42
CA GLU A 148 -15.85 10.14 0.55
C GLU A 148 -14.48 10.26 -0.14
N SER A 149 -14.16 11.43 -0.68
CA SER A 149 -12.86 11.70 -1.27
C SER A 149 -11.98 12.50 -0.33
N ARG A 150 -10.73 12.06 -0.12
CA ARG A 150 -9.74 12.83 0.64
C ARG A 150 -9.50 14.18 -0.02
N ALA A 151 -9.65 15.27 0.74
CA ALA A 151 -9.25 16.60 0.31
C ALA A 151 -7.73 16.75 0.44
N VAL A 152 -7.15 17.59 -0.38
CA VAL A 152 -5.72 17.90 -0.36
C VAL A 152 -5.47 19.04 0.62
N MET A 153 -4.49 18.93 1.49
CA MET A 153 -4.08 20.06 2.33
C MET A 153 -3.50 21.16 1.44
N ALA A 154 -3.92 22.41 1.62
CA ALA A 154 -3.43 23.56 0.87
C ALA A 154 -1.89 23.54 0.81
N ASN A 155 -1.31 23.66 -0.37
CA ASN A 155 0.12 23.51 -0.55
C ASN A 155 0.66 24.39 -1.68
N SER A 156 1.98 24.42 -1.87
CA SER A 156 2.64 25.26 -2.89
C SER A 156 2.34 24.87 -4.34
N GLY A 157 1.56 23.80 -4.59
CA GLY A 157 1.20 23.30 -5.92
C GLY A 157 2.37 22.80 -6.76
N LYS A 158 3.55 23.36 -6.54
CA LYS A 158 4.82 23.01 -7.19
C LYS A 158 5.91 22.78 -6.14
N LYS A 159 6.92 22.02 -6.53
CA LYS A 159 8.13 21.88 -5.71
C LYS A 159 8.93 23.18 -5.72
N ILE A 160 9.27 23.66 -4.52
CA ILE A 160 10.05 24.90 -4.30
C ILE A 160 11.49 24.51 -3.97
N ARG A 161 12.45 25.08 -4.67
CA ARG A 161 13.86 24.77 -4.42
C ARG A 161 14.38 25.51 -3.20
N ALA A 162 14.80 24.76 -2.20
CA ALA A 162 15.50 25.30 -1.03
C ALA A 162 16.88 25.87 -1.43
N GLN A 163 17.22 27.04 -0.91
CA GLN A 163 18.43 27.79 -1.26
C GLN A 163 19.60 27.48 -0.31
N GLY A 164 19.36 26.73 0.76
CA GLY A 164 20.35 26.34 1.76
C GLY A 164 19.81 26.44 3.18
N GLY A 165 20.66 26.06 4.14
CA GLY A 165 20.36 26.23 5.56
C GLY A 165 20.57 27.67 6.03
N TRP A 166 19.90 28.02 7.13
CA TRP A 166 20.04 29.28 7.83
C TRP A 166 20.26 29.05 9.33
N GLY A 167 21.12 29.87 9.95
CA GLY A 167 21.40 29.79 11.38
C GLY A 167 21.99 28.44 11.80
N THR A 168 22.06 28.23 13.10
CA THR A 168 22.64 27.04 13.70
C THR A 168 21.82 26.60 14.90
N TYR A 169 21.40 25.36 14.92
CA TYR A 169 20.87 24.66 16.09
C TYR A 169 21.93 23.71 16.63
N THR A 170 22.22 23.78 17.92
CA THR A 170 23.22 22.91 18.55
C THR A 170 22.52 21.75 19.24
N VAL A 171 22.83 20.54 18.83
CA VAL A 171 22.37 19.28 19.44
C VAL A 171 23.41 18.89 20.49
N THR A 172 22.98 18.70 21.74
CA THR A 172 23.86 18.24 22.83
C THR A 172 23.60 16.77 23.10
N ALA A 173 24.64 15.92 23.01
CA ALA A 173 24.54 14.51 23.30
C ALA A 173 23.96 14.24 24.70
N GLY A 174 23.04 13.31 24.82
CA GLY A 174 22.40 12.95 26.11
C GLY A 174 21.26 13.86 26.54
N GLN A 175 20.93 14.91 25.78
CA GLN A 175 19.71 15.69 25.99
C GLN A 175 18.50 14.89 25.50
N ALA A 176 17.65 14.46 26.37
CA ALA A 176 16.42 13.72 26.08
C ALA A 176 16.63 12.43 25.24
N PRO A 177 15.63 11.59 25.04
CA PRO A 177 15.77 10.35 24.27
C PRO A 177 16.17 10.56 22.81
N TRP A 178 15.99 11.74 22.24
CA TRP A 178 16.28 12.08 20.85
C TRP A 178 17.71 12.62 20.60
N ALA A 179 18.53 12.92 21.61
CA ALA A 179 19.89 13.48 21.46
C ALA A 179 20.94 12.38 21.22
N TRP A 180 20.99 11.83 20.05
CA TRP A 180 21.85 10.74 19.62
C TRP A 180 23.20 11.17 19.05
N GLN A 181 23.29 12.38 18.48
CA GLN A 181 24.54 12.99 18.09
C GLN A 181 24.66 14.39 18.69
N SER A 182 25.85 14.72 19.17
CA SER A 182 26.22 16.12 19.38
C SER A 182 26.64 16.69 18.03
N GLY A 183 26.35 17.94 17.80
CA GLY A 183 26.73 18.64 16.59
C GLY A 183 25.84 19.81 16.26
N GLN A 184 26.04 20.37 15.10
CA GLN A 184 25.28 21.52 14.61
C GLN A 184 24.50 21.13 13.38
N THR A 185 23.23 21.54 13.34
CA THR A 185 22.35 21.48 12.18
C THR A 185 21.91 22.90 11.82
N ALA A 186 21.36 23.09 10.63
CA ALA A 186 20.69 24.33 10.31
C ALA A 186 19.43 24.50 11.17
N ASP A 187 19.21 25.72 11.66
CA ASP A 187 18.01 26.07 12.43
C ASP A 187 16.82 26.44 11.54
N GLY A 188 17.07 26.71 10.27
CA GLY A 188 16.06 27.05 9.27
C GLY A 188 16.50 26.74 7.85
N ILE A 189 15.58 26.91 6.92
CA ILE A 189 15.77 26.75 5.47
C ILE A 189 15.40 28.05 4.77
N GLN A 190 16.16 28.40 3.74
CA GLN A 190 15.97 29.61 2.94
C GLN A 190 15.22 29.30 1.64
N TYR A 191 14.24 30.15 1.31
CA TYR A 191 13.54 30.15 0.01
C TYR A 191 13.54 31.55 -0.59
N ASN A 192 13.48 31.68 -1.91
CA ASN A 192 13.34 32.99 -2.53
C ASN A 192 11.93 33.56 -2.28
N VAL A 193 11.81 34.84 -2.01
CA VAL A 193 10.51 35.53 -1.82
C VAL A 193 9.66 35.50 -3.09
N SER A 194 10.29 35.32 -4.29
CA SER A 194 9.58 35.16 -5.56
C SER A 194 8.88 33.84 -5.74
N ASP A 195 9.21 32.81 -4.96
CA ASP A 195 8.77 31.44 -5.19
C ASP A 195 7.51 31.09 -4.38
N LEU A 196 7.22 31.87 -3.32
CA LEU A 196 6.12 31.66 -2.38
C LEU A 196 5.38 32.96 -2.05
N PRO A 197 4.06 32.93 -1.82
CA PRO A 197 3.37 34.05 -1.22
C PRO A 197 3.89 34.32 0.20
N LYS A 198 3.64 35.54 0.71
CA LYS A 198 3.95 35.84 2.11
C LYS A 198 2.95 35.14 3.03
N ILE A 199 3.41 34.08 3.71
CA ILE A 199 2.60 33.33 4.67
C ILE A 199 2.57 34.10 6.00
N THR A 200 1.38 34.29 6.56
CA THR A 200 1.14 35.06 7.78
C THR A 200 0.18 34.38 8.77
N HIS A 201 -0.66 33.44 8.30
CA HIS A 201 -1.62 32.75 9.15
C HIS A 201 -1.03 31.46 9.73
N ASN A 202 -1.23 31.24 11.02
CA ASN A 202 -0.92 29.99 11.76
C ASN A 202 0.44 29.38 11.37
N ILE A 203 1.53 30.15 11.39
CA ILE A 203 2.86 29.76 10.92
C ILE A 203 3.32 28.44 11.57
N SER A 204 2.94 28.18 12.82
CA SER A 204 3.28 26.95 13.53
C SER A 204 2.60 25.68 12.95
N ASP A 205 1.63 25.86 12.06
CA ASP A 205 0.95 24.75 11.37
C ASP A 205 1.56 24.46 10.00
N VAL A 206 2.42 25.35 9.49
CA VAL A 206 3.12 25.18 8.21
C VAL A 206 4.12 24.02 8.31
N GLU A 207 4.21 23.26 7.25
CA GLU A 207 5.09 22.10 7.14
C GLU A 207 5.90 22.12 5.86
N ILE A 208 7.12 21.62 5.94
CA ILE A 208 7.97 21.32 4.79
C ILE A 208 7.87 19.82 4.52
N GLU A 209 7.39 19.42 3.34
CA GLU A 209 7.52 18.08 2.81
C GLU A 209 8.81 17.99 2.01
N ASN A 210 9.65 16.99 2.34
CA ASN A 210 10.85 16.65 1.60
C ASN A 210 10.78 15.20 1.17
N GLN A 211 10.83 14.97 -0.13
CA GLN A 211 10.83 13.64 -0.74
C GLN A 211 12.24 13.26 -1.17
N THR A 212 12.67 12.07 -0.81
CA THR A 212 13.91 11.45 -1.27
C THR A 212 13.60 10.21 -2.13
N THR A 213 14.62 9.43 -2.50
CA THR A 213 14.44 8.26 -3.35
C THR A 213 13.45 7.24 -2.77
N TRP A 214 13.55 6.93 -1.47
CA TRP A 214 12.71 5.91 -0.81
C TRP A 214 11.93 6.43 0.39
N ASN A 215 11.94 7.73 0.64
CA ASN A 215 11.39 8.28 1.86
C ASN A 215 10.68 9.62 1.64
N LYS A 216 9.79 9.97 2.56
CA LYS A 216 9.09 11.24 2.59
C LYS A 216 9.04 11.76 4.03
N ASN A 217 9.55 12.96 4.24
CA ASN A 217 9.62 13.60 5.55
C ASN A 217 8.69 14.80 5.62
N PHE A 218 8.14 15.06 6.80
CA PHE A 218 7.41 16.28 7.12
C PHE A 218 8.05 16.94 8.33
N VAL A 219 8.34 18.23 8.26
CA VAL A 219 8.94 18.99 9.37
C VAL A 219 8.18 20.29 9.58
N GLY A 220 7.75 20.54 10.80
CA GLY A 220 7.01 21.74 11.19
C GLY A 220 7.89 22.99 11.22
N ILE A 221 7.24 24.16 11.10
CA ILE A 221 7.84 25.49 11.11
C ILE A 221 7.38 26.23 12.36
N ARG A 222 8.31 26.91 13.07
CA ARG A 222 7.95 27.74 14.23
C ARG A 222 7.84 29.22 13.91
N GLU A 223 8.54 29.69 12.87
CA GLU A 223 8.59 31.12 12.50
C GLU A 223 9.01 31.25 11.03
N ILE A 224 8.50 32.27 10.35
CA ILE A 224 8.96 32.69 9.02
C ILE A 224 9.45 34.13 9.11
N ALA A 225 10.74 34.37 8.88
CA ALA A 225 11.35 35.71 8.81
C ALA A 225 11.63 36.07 7.35
N THR A 226 11.90 37.35 7.09
CA THR A 226 12.33 37.81 5.75
C THR A 226 13.68 38.50 5.90
N GLU A 227 14.67 38.07 5.14
CA GLU A 227 16.02 38.64 5.09
C GLU A 227 16.39 38.91 3.61
N GLY A 228 16.39 40.20 3.22
CA GLY A 228 16.61 40.56 1.81
C GLY A 228 15.57 39.95 0.86
N ASP A 229 16.05 39.18 -0.09
CA ASP A 229 15.24 38.45 -1.09
C ASP A 229 14.87 37.01 -0.67
N LYS A 230 15.06 36.66 0.63
CA LYS A 230 14.82 35.32 1.17
C LYS A 230 13.74 35.33 2.25
N TYR A 231 12.89 34.32 2.20
CA TYR A 231 12.15 33.83 3.36
C TYR A 231 13.00 32.84 4.13
N ILE A 232 13.05 32.99 5.46
CA ILE A 232 13.73 32.09 6.39
C ILE A 232 12.66 31.31 7.16
N PHE A 233 12.53 30.02 6.82
CA PHE A 233 11.62 29.11 7.49
C PHE A 233 12.37 28.46 8.64
N LYS A 234 12.17 28.97 9.88
CA LYS A 234 12.81 28.42 11.09
C LYS A 234 12.07 27.14 11.49
N LEU A 235 12.81 26.03 11.59
CA LEU A 235 12.26 24.70 11.87
C LEU A 235 11.80 24.58 13.32
N GLN A 236 10.78 23.81 13.57
CA GLN A 236 10.44 23.34 14.90
C GLN A 236 11.54 22.38 15.39
N GLN A 237 12.08 22.66 16.57
CA GLN A 237 13.16 21.88 17.16
C GLN A 237 12.66 21.09 18.38
N PRO A 238 13.12 19.87 18.62
CA PRO A 238 14.30 19.22 18.04
C PRO A 238 14.06 18.49 16.72
N TYR A 239 12.82 18.40 16.25
CA TYR A 239 12.47 17.56 15.12
C TYR A 239 13.21 17.95 13.83
N GLY A 240 13.39 19.25 13.59
CA GLY A 240 14.17 19.75 12.46
C GLY A 240 15.62 19.24 12.46
N ALA A 241 16.25 19.15 13.63
CA ALA A 241 17.60 18.59 13.78
C ALA A 241 17.61 17.07 13.53
N ILE A 242 16.65 16.33 14.09
CA ILE A 242 16.49 14.89 13.87
C ILE A 242 16.36 14.61 12.37
N ALA A 243 15.46 15.29 11.68
CA ALA A 243 15.22 15.08 10.26
C ALA A 243 16.45 15.36 9.39
N GLN A 244 17.27 16.37 9.72
CA GLN A 244 18.52 16.66 9.00
C GLN A 244 19.62 15.62 9.21
N GLN A 245 19.57 14.88 10.30
CA GLN A 245 20.63 13.94 10.69
C GLN A 245 20.37 12.50 10.26
N ILE A 246 19.22 12.22 9.67
CA ILE A 246 18.95 10.92 9.03
C ILE A 246 19.92 10.78 7.86
N GLY A 247 20.76 9.74 7.92
CA GLY A 247 21.79 9.47 6.91
C GLY A 247 21.20 8.99 5.57
N TRP A 248 22.08 8.70 4.62
CA TRP A 248 21.76 8.09 3.33
C TRP A 248 20.83 8.94 2.44
N ASP A 249 20.88 10.26 2.58
CA ASP A 249 19.98 11.20 1.90
C ASP A 249 18.48 10.93 2.15
N ALA A 250 18.15 10.17 3.20
CA ALA A 250 16.78 9.85 3.58
C ALA A 250 16.10 10.94 4.43
N GLY A 251 16.86 11.89 4.92
CA GLY A 251 16.38 12.97 5.77
C GLY A 251 16.02 14.26 5.05
N LEU A 252 15.84 15.31 5.84
CA LEU A 252 15.59 16.65 5.35
C LEU A 252 16.85 17.24 4.72
N THR A 253 16.82 17.52 3.45
CA THR A 253 17.95 18.07 2.69
C THR A 253 17.79 19.58 2.45
N LEU A 254 18.86 20.34 2.66
CA LEU A 254 18.82 21.81 2.66
C LEU A 254 18.89 22.46 1.27
N LYS A 255 18.99 21.67 0.21
CA LYS A 255 19.11 22.14 -1.19
C LYS A 255 18.26 21.34 -2.19
N SER A 256 17.27 20.58 -1.68
CA SER A 256 16.35 19.83 -2.51
C SER A 256 15.14 20.66 -2.93
N GLU A 257 14.33 20.08 -3.78
CA GLU A 257 12.99 20.55 -4.07
C GLU A 257 12.03 20.04 -3.01
N GLN A 258 11.22 20.93 -2.46
CA GLN A 258 10.33 20.69 -1.31
C GLN A 258 8.94 21.24 -1.60
N ILE A 259 7.94 20.73 -0.92
CA ILE A 259 6.57 21.25 -0.98
C ILE A 259 6.25 21.88 0.39
N ILE A 260 5.67 23.08 0.35
CA ILE A 260 5.21 23.77 1.56
C ILE A 260 3.71 23.52 1.71
N HIS A 261 3.31 23.09 2.89
CA HIS A 261 1.93 22.71 3.19
C HIS A 261 1.32 23.57 4.30
N ASN A 262 -0.02 23.58 4.30
CA ASN A 262 -0.86 24.05 5.40
C ASN A 262 -0.77 25.54 5.69
N ALA A 263 -0.92 26.34 4.65
CA ALA A 263 -1.08 27.79 4.78
C ALA A 263 -2.34 28.25 4.02
N LEU A 264 -3.07 29.21 4.60
CA LEU A 264 -4.26 29.79 3.95
C LEU A 264 -3.90 30.46 2.62
N GLU A 265 -2.72 31.07 2.54
CA GLU A 265 -2.20 31.76 1.38
C GLU A 265 -1.82 30.82 0.21
N LEU A 266 -1.81 29.51 0.46
CA LEU A 266 -1.56 28.45 -0.53
C LEU A 266 -2.84 27.72 -0.96
N LEU A 267 -4.02 28.16 -0.48
CA LEU A 267 -5.30 27.56 -0.83
C LEU A 267 -5.79 28.12 -2.17
N ASP A 268 -5.43 27.47 -3.28
CA ASP A 268 -5.66 28.00 -4.63
C ASP A 268 -6.17 26.97 -5.66
N GLN A 269 -6.27 25.67 -5.30
CA GLN A 269 -6.71 24.64 -6.24
C GLN A 269 -8.02 23.94 -5.80
N PRO A 270 -8.87 23.52 -6.77
CA PRO A 270 -10.07 22.74 -6.45
C PRO A 270 -9.72 21.42 -5.73
N GLY A 271 -10.40 21.14 -4.63
CA GLY A 271 -10.18 19.98 -3.79
C GLY A 271 -9.22 20.23 -2.63
N GLU A 272 -8.65 21.41 -2.53
CA GLU A 272 -7.82 21.79 -1.40
C GLU A 272 -8.62 22.32 -0.23
N PHE A 273 -8.08 22.09 0.99
CA PHE A 273 -8.61 22.62 2.24
C PHE A 273 -7.51 23.24 3.11
N TYR A 274 -7.92 24.18 3.94
CA TYR A 274 -7.13 24.74 5.03
C TYR A 274 -7.97 24.80 6.29
N PHE A 275 -7.40 24.48 7.45
CA PHE A 275 -8.07 24.64 8.73
C PHE A 275 -7.38 25.70 9.56
N ASP A 276 -8.10 26.79 9.83
CA ASP A 276 -7.68 27.80 10.77
C ASP A 276 -8.14 27.40 12.19
N ARG A 277 -7.19 26.93 13.01
CA ARG A 277 -7.51 26.47 14.36
C ARG A 277 -7.77 27.59 15.35
N ASP A 278 -7.28 28.81 15.09
CA ASP A 278 -7.52 29.99 15.94
C ASP A 278 -8.94 30.52 15.71
N GLU A 279 -9.37 30.55 14.43
CA GLU A 279 -10.74 30.90 14.06
C GLU A 279 -11.71 29.72 14.14
N LYS A 280 -11.21 28.47 14.37
CA LYS A 280 -11.98 27.22 14.32
C LYS A 280 -12.80 27.10 13.05
N THR A 281 -12.18 27.38 11.91
CA THR A 281 -12.85 27.49 10.62
C THR A 281 -12.12 26.66 9.57
N VAL A 282 -12.86 25.79 8.88
CA VAL A 282 -12.38 25.04 7.71
C VAL A 282 -12.66 25.84 6.46
N TYR A 283 -11.71 25.98 5.59
CA TYR A 283 -11.82 26.55 4.25
C TYR A 283 -11.60 25.44 3.21
N TYR A 284 -12.38 25.46 2.13
CA TYR A 284 -12.30 24.45 1.08
C TYR A 284 -12.67 25.04 -0.29
N ILE A 285 -11.95 24.63 -1.34
CA ILE A 285 -12.32 24.94 -2.73
C ILE A 285 -12.99 23.70 -3.34
N PRO A 286 -14.30 23.78 -3.69
CA PRO A 286 -15.00 22.64 -4.25
C PRO A 286 -14.41 22.15 -5.58
N ARG A 287 -14.39 20.84 -5.77
CA ARG A 287 -14.08 20.22 -7.07
C ARG A 287 -15.21 20.50 -8.07
N ALA A 288 -14.91 20.38 -9.36
CA ALA A 288 -15.92 20.54 -10.40
C ALA A 288 -17.14 19.64 -10.13
N GLY A 289 -18.33 20.22 -10.16
CA GLY A 289 -19.60 19.53 -9.93
C GLY A 289 -19.96 19.29 -8.46
N GLN A 290 -19.12 19.63 -7.48
CA GLN A 290 -19.47 19.52 -6.06
C GLN A 290 -20.41 20.65 -5.62
N ASN A 291 -21.45 20.32 -4.86
CA ASN A 291 -22.35 21.28 -4.24
C ASN A 291 -22.18 21.26 -2.72
N MET A 292 -21.54 22.29 -2.15
CA MET A 292 -21.24 22.36 -0.72
C MET A 292 -22.47 22.46 0.18
N GLN A 293 -23.65 22.80 -0.36
CA GLN A 293 -24.91 22.77 0.41
C GLN A 293 -25.39 21.33 0.70
N THR A 294 -24.96 20.36 -0.09
CA THR A 294 -25.38 18.95 0.02
C THR A 294 -24.24 17.99 0.20
N ALA A 295 -23.00 18.44 0.02
CA ALA A 295 -21.80 17.63 0.18
C ALA A 295 -21.69 17.05 1.60
N LYS A 296 -21.30 15.80 1.69
CA LYS A 296 -21.00 15.14 2.96
C LYS A 296 -19.54 15.40 3.34
N VAL A 297 -19.33 16.28 4.30
CA VAL A 297 -17.98 16.61 4.76
C VAL A 297 -17.72 16.02 6.13
N VAL A 298 -16.58 15.31 6.27
CA VAL A 298 -16.17 14.64 7.50
C VAL A 298 -14.76 15.08 7.89
N ALA A 299 -14.60 15.57 9.11
CA ALA A 299 -13.31 15.85 9.74
C ALA A 299 -12.99 14.74 10.75
N PRO A 300 -11.85 14.02 10.63
CA PRO A 300 -11.41 13.04 11.61
C PRO A 300 -11.04 13.70 12.95
N VAL A 301 -11.35 13.03 14.06
CA VAL A 301 -11.04 13.50 15.42
C VAL A 301 -10.54 12.40 16.36
N THR A 302 -10.61 11.14 15.94
CA THR A 302 -10.17 9.99 16.74
C THR A 302 -9.10 9.21 15.98
N GLN A 303 -7.95 8.99 16.61
CA GLN A 303 -6.80 8.36 15.96
C GLN A 303 -6.96 6.85 15.79
N THR A 304 -7.40 6.15 16.82
CA THR A 304 -7.55 4.68 16.85
C THR A 304 -8.99 4.33 17.23
N LEU A 305 -9.64 3.48 16.45
CA LEU A 305 -11.04 3.09 16.68
C LEU A 305 -11.15 1.84 17.51
N LEU A 306 -10.29 0.85 17.26
CA LEU A 306 -10.31 -0.45 17.93
C LEU A 306 -8.90 -0.81 18.40
N GLN A 307 -8.77 -1.15 19.68
CA GLN A 307 -7.55 -1.64 20.28
C GLN A 307 -7.78 -3.01 20.91
N LEU A 308 -6.94 -3.97 20.54
CA LEU A 308 -6.93 -5.35 21.01
C LEU A 308 -5.66 -5.53 21.84
N GLU A 309 -5.80 -5.53 23.18
CA GLU A 309 -4.67 -5.41 24.10
C GLU A 309 -4.62 -6.56 25.08
N GLY A 310 -3.78 -7.56 24.85
CA GLY A 310 -3.45 -8.59 25.81
C GLY A 310 -2.31 -8.17 26.74
N LYS A 311 -1.83 -9.11 27.52
CA LYS A 311 -0.58 -9.00 28.29
C LYS A 311 0.44 -9.92 27.65
N PRO A 312 1.53 -9.39 27.09
CA PRO A 312 2.51 -10.19 26.37
C PRO A 312 2.95 -11.43 27.16
N ILE A 313 2.99 -12.57 26.49
CA ILE A 313 3.36 -13.91 27.00
C ILE A 313 2.43 -14.43 28.11
N LYS A 314 1.99 -13.57 29.01
CA LYS A 314 1.27 -13.95 30.22
C LYS A 314 -0.23 -14.22 29.99
N ASN A 315 -0.93 -13.27 29.38
CA ASN A 315 -2.36 -13.30 29.17
C ASN A 315 -2.74 -12.63 27.86
N ARG A 316 -2.53 -13.30 26.73
CA ARG A 316 -2.97 -12.81 25.41
C ARG A 316 -4.50 -12.68 25.37
N LEU A 317 -4.97 -11.72 24.59
CA LEU A 317 -6.38 -11.66 24.21
C LEU A 317 -6.66 -12.75 23.16
N ARG A 318 -7.65 -13.62 23.39
CA ARG A 318 -7.80 -14.87 22.62
C ARG A 318 -9.16 -15.05 21.96
N ASN A 319 -9.12 -15.65 20.77
CA ASN A 319 -10.26 -16.26 20.09
C ASN A 319 -11.41 -15.29 19.80
N LEU A 320 -11.09 -14.08 19.31
CA LEU A 320 -12.07 -13.11 18.85
C LEU A 320 -12.13 -13.05 17.32
N THR A 321 -13.32 -12.85 16.79
CA THR A 321 -13.54 -12.53 15.37
C THR A 321 -14.29 -11.22 15.24
N PHE A 322 -13.81 -10.34 14.35
CA PHE A 322 -14.53 -9.15 13.90
C PHE A 322 -14.82 -9.33 12.41
N GLU A 323 -16.11 -9.37 12.03
CA GLU A 323 -16.54 -9.76 10.69
C GLU A 323 -17.55 -8.80 10.08
N GLY A 324 -17.26 -8.29 8.88
CA GLY A 324 -18.18 -7.47 8.08
C GLY A 324 -18.40 -6.05 8.60
N LEU A 325 -17.52 -5.56 9.48
CA LEU A 325 -17.60 -4.23 10.08
C LEU A 325 -16.86 -3.20 9.23
N SER A 326 -17.26 -1.94 9.32
CA SER A 326 -16.56 -0.82 8.68
C SER A 326 -15.93 0.09 9.74
N PHE A 327 -14.66 0.47 9.52
CA PHE A 327 -13.89 1.39 10.35
C PHE A 327 -13.36 2.51 9.46
N ALA A 328 -13.69 3.76 9.77
CA ALA A 328 -13.26 4.86 8.90
C ALA A 328 -13.09 6.20 9.61
N TYR A 329 -12.43 7.11 8.89
CA TYR A 329 -12.22 8.52 9.25
C TYR A 329 -11.43 8.66 10.55
N THR A 330 -10.22 8.10 10.57
CA THR A 330 -9.31 8.31 11.70
C THR A 330 -8.39 9.49 11.48
N ASP A 331 -7.96 10.10 12.59
CA ASP A 331 -7.05 11.25 12.59
C ASP A 331 -5.58 10.83 12.79
N TYR A 332 -4.67 11.68 12.36
CA TYR A 332 -3.25 11.62 12.74
C TYR A 332 -2.54 12.92 12.41
N ASN A 333 -1.93 13.55 13.40
CA ASN A 333 -1.34 14.90 13.30
C ASN A 333 0.17 14.95 13.34
N LEU A 334 0.86 13.94 12.88
CA LEU A 334 2.30 13.73 13.06
C LEU A 334 2.68 13.48 14.53
N MET A 335 3.90 13.02 14.71
CA MET A 335 4.48 12.83 16.03
C MET A 335 4.87 14.17 16.64
N GLU A 336 4.66 14.30 17.92
CA GLU A 336 5.11 15.44 18.71
C GLU A 336 6.30 15.04 19.60
N ILE A 337 7.37 15.84 19.54
CA ILE A 337 8.50 15.78 20.47
C ILE A 337 8.72 17.19 21.00
N ASP A 338 8.52 17.40 22.30
CA ASP A 338 8.70 18.70 22.98
C ASP A 338 8.00 19.88 22.26
N GLY A 339 6.77 19.66 21.78
CA GLY A 339 6.00 20.66 21.03
C GLY A 339 6.41 20.81 19.56
N SER A 340 7.38 20.05 19.08
CA SER A 340 7.81 20.00 17.69
C SER A 340 7.14 18.87 16.94
N HIS A 341 6.51 19.17 15.81
CA HIS A 341 5.80 18.19 15.00
C HIS A 341 6.60 17.79 13.77
N GLY A 342 6.59 16.50 13.47
CA GLY A 342 7.25 16.00 12.29
C GLY A 342 7.05 14.50 12.07
N THR A 343 7.49 14.04 10.92
CA THR A 343 7.60 12.63 10.58
C THR A 343 8.83 12.46 9.71
N ALA A 344 9.85 11.81 10.24
CA ALA A 344 11.00 11.35 9.50
C ALA A 344 10.83 9.83 9.36
N THR A 345 10.26 9.41 8.27
CA THR A 345 9.98 8.01 7.98
C THR A 345 11.09 7.41 7.15
N LEU A 346 11.47 6.20 7.45
CA LEU A 346 12.27 5.37 6.57
C LEU A 346 11.37 4.48 5.71
N GLN A 347 11.96 3.67 4.90
CA GLN A 347 11.26 2.61 4.14
C GLN A 347 10.36 1.83 5.08
N THR A 348 9.12 1.61 4.82
CA THR A 348 8.19 0.81 5.60
C THR A 348 7.25 1.62 6.50
N ALA A 349 6.67 0.98 7.50
CA ALA A 349 5.69 1.56 8.41
C ALA A 349 6.31 2.27 9.64
N CYS A 350 7.60 2.49 9.66
CA CYS A 350 8.30 3.06 10.81
C CYS A 350 8.43 4.57 10.74
N ILE A 351 8.51 5.17 11.90
CA ILE A 351 9.07 6.50 12.10
C ILE A 351 10.34 6.40 12.93
N ASN A 352 11.19 7.40 12.77
CA ASN A 352 12.34 7.57 13.61
C ASN A 352 12.02 8.56 14.74
N THR A 353 12.06 8.09 15.96
CA THR A 353 11.69 8.88 17.13
C THR A 353 12.88 9.42 17.90
N ALA A 354 13.99 8.71 17.84
CA ALA A 354 15.24 9.14 18.47
C ALA A 354 16.38 8.29 17.94
N PHE A 355 17.56 8.86 17.84
CA PHE A 355 18.80 8.10 17.65
C PHE A 355 19.60 8.20 18.94
N ALA A 356 19.89 7.11 19.58
CA ALA A 356 20.69 7.10 20.78
C ALA A 356 22.10 6.64 20.46
N ASN A 357 23.09 7.53 20.56
CA ASN A 357 24.52 7.26 20.71
C ASN A 357 25.40 6.90 19.46
N PRO A 358 26.72 7.19 19.48
CA PRO A 358 27.66 7.09 18.37
C PRO A 358 27.91 5.67 17.80
N ASN A 359 27.46 4.62 18.44
CA ASN A 359 27.38 3.28 17.88
C ASN A 359 26.05 3.09 17.15
N TRP A 360 25.81 3.93 16.19
CA TRP A 360 24.50 4.15 15.59
C TRP A 360 23.77 2.90 15.08
N HIS A 361 24.44 1.83 14.80
CA HIS A 361 23.83 0.62 14.29
C HIS A 361 22.92 -0.10 15.29
N TYR A 362 23.29 -0.15 16.54
CA TYR A 362 22.50 -0.82 17.57
C TYR A 362 21.38 0.06 18.10
N ASP A 363 21.71 1.32 18.36
CA ASP A 363 20.77 2.25 18.97
C ASP A 363 19.73 2.78 17.97
N VAL A 364 20.02 2.75 16.66
CA VAL A 364 19.07 3.07 15.60
C VAL A 364 17.80 2.22 15.72
N TYR A 365 17.91 0.94 15.99
CA TYR A 365 16.75 0.05 16.05
C TYR A 365 15.85 0.30 17.27
N ARG A 366 16.38 0.89 18.32
CA ARG A 366 15.60 1.31 19.48
C ARG A 366 14.81 2.60 19.27
N SER A 367 15.17 3.37 18.27
CA SER A 367 14.52 4.65 17.96
C SER A 367 13.48 4.58 16.86
N TYR A 368 13.22 3.38 16.31
CA TYR A 368 12.11 3.18 15.39
C TYR A 368 10.85 2.76 16.13
N ASP A 369 9.75 3.37 15.76
CA ASP A 369 8.44 3.01 16.23
C ASP A 369 7.48 2.89 15.05
N VAL A 370 6.34 2.25 15.29
CA VAL A 370 5.30 2.03 14.27
C VAL A 370 4.23 3.09 14.42
N LEU A 371 3.87 3.74 13.32
CA LEU A 371 2.80 4.74 13.33
C LEU A 371 1.43 4.12 13.73
N PRO A 372 0.53 4.92 14.33
CA PRO A 372 -0.77 4.43 14.77
C PRO A 372 -1.68 3.99 13.62
N ALA A 373 -2.73 3.24 13.94
CA ALA A 373 -3.68 2.67 12.98
C ALA A 373 -5.12 2.82 13.45
N ALA A 374 -6.06 2.60 12.52
CA ALA A 374 -7.47 2.50 12.86
C ALA A 374 -7.76 1.29 13.77
N ILE A 375 -7.05 0.18 13.57
CA ILE A 375 -7.10 -1.03 14.39
C ILE A 375 -5.68 -1.38 14.85
N ILE A 376 -5.48 -1.48 16.15
CA ILE A 376 -4.19 -1.85 16.75
C ILE A 376 -4.38 -3.12 17.58
N ALA A 377 -3.44 -4.07 17.46
CA ALA A 377 -3.40 -5.27 18.27
C ALA A 377 -2.01 -5.50 18.87
N ASN A 378 -1.99 -5.91 20.12
CA ASN A 378 -0.82 -6.29 20.89
C ASN A 378 -1.13 -7.48 21.80
N ALA A 379 -0.25 -8.47 21.85
CA ALA A 379 -0.42 -9.68 22.63
C ALA A 379 -1.78 -10.39 22.39
N VAL A 380 -1.99 -10.84 21.15
CA VAL A 380 -3.24 -11.50 20.75
C VAL A 380 -2.97 -12.89 20.16
N GLU A 381 -3.91 -13.82 20.35
CA GLU A 381 -3.84 -15.19 19.85
C GLU A 381 -5.19 -15.64 19.28
N GLY A 382 -5.20 -16.24 18.09
CA GLY A 382 -6.42 -16.75 17.46
C GLY A 382 -7.43 -15.68 17.08
N VAL A 383 -7.01 -14.43 16.88
CA VAL A 383 -7.87 -13.33 16.43
C VAL A 383 -8.07 -13.37 14.91
N GLU A 384 -9.30 -13.08 14.47
CA GLU A 384 -9.64 -12.94 13.06
C GLU A 384 -10.23 -11.58 12.75
N LEU A 385 -9.67 -10.88 11.76
CA LEU A 385 -10.27 -9.73 11.10
C LEU A 385 -10.73 -10.18 9.72
N LYS A 386 -12.05 -10.31 9.53
CA LYS A 386 -12.59 -10.98 8.34
C LYS A 386 -13.66 -10.12 7.66
N ARG A 387 -13.52 -9.93 6.33
CA ARG A 387 -14.50 -9.21 5.50
C ARG A 387 -14.85 -7.80 6.01
N ASN A 388 -13.94 -7.14 6.71
CA ASN A 388 -14.11 -5.77 7.18
C ASN A 388 -13.75 -4.77 6.08
N THR A 389 -14.29 -3.57 6.19
CA THR A 389 -13.87 -2.41 5.40
C THR A 389 -13.11 -1.45 6.31
N ILE A 390 -11.87 -1.10 5.94
CA ILE A 390 -11.09 -0.06 6.60
C ILE A 390 -10.78 1.02 5.55
N ALA A 391 -11.18 2.26 5.81
CA ALA A 391 -11.02 3.30 4.82
C ALA A 391 -10.79 4.69 5.45
N HIS A 392 -10.21 5.61 4.68
CA HIS A 392 -10.10 7.01 5.08
C HIS A 392 -9.38 7.18 6.41
N THR A 393 -8.22 6.53 6.57
CA THR A 393 -7.46 6.62 7.81
C THR A 393 -6.41 7.72 7.75
N GLY A 394 -6.19 8.41 8.88
CA GLY A 394 -5.14 9.44 8.99
C GLY A 394 -3.74 8.86 8.91
N CYS A 395 -3.57 7.59 9.32
CA CYS A 395 -2.31 6.87 9.20
C CYS A 395 -2.55 5.44 8.71
N GLN A 396 -2.20 4.41 9.48
CA GLN A 396 -2.28 3.02 9.03
C GLN A 396 -3.71 2.43 9.16
N GLY A 397 -3.99 1.36 8.42
CA GLY A 397 -5.23 0.61 8.54
C GLY A 397 -5.23 -0.32 9.76
N ILE A 398 -4.35 -1.31 9.75
CA ILE A 398 -4.19 -2.35 10.78
C ILE A 398 -2.73 -2.44 11.21
N VAL A 399 -2.49 -2.44 12.51
CA VAL A 399 -1.18 -2.75 13.12
C VAL A 399 -1.33 -3.92 14.08
N MET A 400 -0.60 -4.99 13.80
CA MET A 400 -0.43 -6.17 14.66
C MET A 400 1.02 -6.15 15.18
N SER A 401 1.25 -5.55 16.35
CA SER A 401 2.60 -5.15 16.76
C SER A 401 3.40 -6.29 17.40
N ASN A 402 3.13 -6.62 18.63
CA ASN A 402 3.95 -7.50 19.45
C ASN A 402 3.14 -8.71 19.94
N ASP A 403 3.79 -9.88 20.08
CA ASP A 403 3.19 -11.10 20.64
C ASP A 403 1.89 -11.54 19.92
N ILE A 404 1.96 -11.61 18.58
CA ILE A 404 0.86 -11.91 17.68
C ILE A 404 0.93 -13.37 17.22
N HIS A 405 -0.04 -14.17 17.58
CA HIS A 405 -0.05 -15.61 17.33
C HIS A 405 -1.34 -16.10 16.69
N ASP A 406 -1.23 -16.97 15.68
CA ASP A 406 -2.38 -17.64 15.05
C ASP A 406 -3.47 -16.67 14.57
N VAL A 407 -3.08 -15.51 14.06
CA VAL A 407 -3.96 -14.42 13.60
C VAL A 407 -4.29 -14.58 12.12
N ARG A 408 -5.51 -14.20 11.75
CA ARG A 408 -5.99 -14.24 10.37
C ARG A 408 -6.56 -12.86 9.97
N ILE A 409 -6.02 -12.26 8.93
CA ILE A 409 -6.51 -11.01 8.30
C ILE A 409 -6.96 -11.38 6.90
N ILE A 410 -8.27 -11.64 6.73
CA ILE A 410 -8.79 -12.33 5.53
C ILE A 410 -9.97 -11.60 4.92
N GLY A 411 -9.90 -11.38 3.61
CA GLY A 411 -11.03 -10.89 2.83
C GLY A 411 -11.44 -9.47 3.19
N ASN A 412 -10.52 -8.64 3.70
CA ASN A 412 -10.83 -7.26 4.02
C ASN A 412 -10.66 -6.35 2.80
N PHE A 413 -11.44 -5.29 2.74
CA PHE A 413 -11.28 -4.19 1.82
C PHE A 413 -10.64 -3.02 2.56
N ILE A 414 -9.39 -2.67 2.22
CA ILE A 414 -8.66 -1.58 2.89
C ILE A 414 -8.20 -0.59 1.83
N ARG A 415 -8.64 0.66 1.94
CA ARG A 415 -8.32 1.70 0.96
C ARG A 415 -8.09 3.07 1.60
N ASP A 416 -7.40 3.94 0.90
CA ASP A 416 -7.17 5.35 1.30
C ASP A 416 -6.69 5.48 2.74
N THR A 417 -5.69 4.65 3.08
CA THR A 417 -4.96 4.82 4.34
C THR A 417 -3.89 5.90 4.16
N GLY A 418 -3.63 6.68 5.22
CA GLY A 418 -2.52 7.64 5.19
C GLY A 418 -1.14 6.97 5.11
N GLY A 419 -0.98 5.81 5.74
CA GLY A 419 0.21 4.95 5.70
C GLY A 419 -0.13 3.53 5.25
N SER A 420 0.58 2.51 5.78
CA SER A 420 0.40 1.10 5.40
C SER A 420 -1.04 0.61 5.61
N ALA A 421 -1.51 -0.27 4.73
CA ALA A 421 -2.78 -0.96 4.94
C ALA A 421 -2.69 -1.96 6.10
N ILE A 422 -1.62 -2.77 6.13
CA ILE A 422 -1.40 -3.80 7.16
C ILE A 422 0.07 -3.79 7.56
N THR A 423 0.33 -3.70 8.87
CA THR A 423 1.65 -3.86 9.47
C THR A 423 1.64 -5.00 10.48
N LEU A 424 2.62 -5.90 10.38
CA LEU A 424 2.83 -7.03 11.30
C LEU A 424 4.23 -6.97 11.90
N GLY A 425 4.33 -7.14 13.20
CA GLY A 425 5.58 -7.07 13.92
C GLY A 425 6.02 -5.65 14.24
N HIS A 426 7.24 -5.54 14.76
CA HIS A 426 7.81 -4.27 15.18
C HIS A 426 9.30 -4.21 14.83
N PRO A 427 9.84 -3.05 14.41
CA PRO A 427 11.24 -2.92 14.02
C PRO A 427 12.24 -3.16 15.16
N GLN A 428 11.78 -3.19 16.39
CA GLN A 428 12.60 -3.46 17.57
C GLN A 428 12.64 -4.95 17.99
N HIS A 429 11.91 -5.83 17.31
CA HIS A 429 11.93 -7.28 17.52
C HIS A 429 13.15 -7.97 16.87
N VAL A 430 14.34 -7.59 17.28
CA VAL A 430 15.58 -8.04 16.63
C VAL A 430 16.17 -9.33 17.17
N TYR A 431 15.63 -9.92 18.23
CA TYR A 431 16.33 -10.96 19.00
C TYR A 431 15.72 -12.35 18.92
N GLU A 432 16.58 -13.33 18.65
CA GLU A 432 16.31 -14.75 18.92
C GLU A 432 16.72 -15.19 20.33
N ASN A 433 17.65 -14.49 20.95
CA ASN A 433 18.24 -14.86 22.25
C ASN A 433 18.39 -13.63 23.14
N ASP A 434 18.16 -13.85 24.44
CA ASP A 434 18.26 -12.86 25.49
C ASP A 434 19.44 -11.88 25.35
N THR A 435 19.12 -10.63 25.17
CA THR A 435 20.02 -9.55 25.55
C THR A 435 19.34 -8.73 26.63
N PRO A 436 19.82 -8.84 27.87
CA PRO A 436 19.10 -8.35 29.05
C PRO A 436 18.94 -6.85 29.18
N ASP A 437 19.67 -6.06 28.40
CA ASP A 437 19.86 -4.63 28.66
C ASP A 437 19.21 -3.65 27.67
N LEU A 438 18.26 -4.12 26.85
CA LEU A 438 17.53 -3.23 25.96
C LEU A 438 16.44 -2.45 26.70
N LYS A 439 16.77 -1.23 27.07
CA LYS A 439 15.77 -0.27 27.52
C LYS A 439 15.16 0.40 26.29
N HIS A 440 13.84 0.26 26.13
CA HIS A 440 13.11 1.00 25.11
C HIS A 440 13.02 2.46 25.48
N PRO A 441 13.18 3.41 24.51
CA PRO A 441 12.89 4.80 24.78
C PRO A 441 11.42 4.95 25.17
N GLU A 442 11.15 5.69 26.25
CA GLU A 442 9.79 6.01 26.66
C GLU A 442 9.24 7.09 25.73
N GLY A 443 7.98 6.96 25.32
CA GLY A 443 7.21 8.07 24.81
C GLY A 443 7.03 8.21 23.29
N ALA A 444 7.25 7.18 22.49
CA ALA A 444 7.06 7.29 21.05
C ALA A 444 5.90 6.44 20.52
N GLY A 445 4.71 7.00 20.40
CA GLY A 445 3.61 6.46 19.63
C GLY A 445 2.79 5.38 20.33
N ILE A 446 3.05 4.10 20.11
CA ILE A 446 2.37 2.99 20.77
C ILE A 446 3.15 2.64 22.03
N GLU A 447 2.60 2.89 23.23
CA GLU A 447 3.20 2.43 24.48
C GLU A 447 3.25 0.90 24.45
N HIS A 448 4.42 0.37 24.18
CA HIS A 448 4.68 -1.05 24.33
C HIS A 448 5.16 -1.31 25.75
N GLU A 449 4.43 -2.08 26.53
CA GLU A 449 5.06 -2.80 27.60
C GLU A 449 6.28 -3.51 27.00
N LYS A 450 7.46 -3.29 27.59
CA LYS A 450 8.77 -3.78 27.14
C LYS A 450 8.65 -5.12 26.43
N PHE A 451 9.17 -5.20 25.20
CA PHE A 451 9.21 -6.48 24.48
C PHE A 451 9.88 -7.51 25.39
N PRO A 452 9.19 -8.59 25.79
CA PRO A 452 9.82 -9.61 26.59
C PRO A 452 11.00 -10.19 25.83
N ALA A 453 12.10 -10.44 26.53
CA ALA A 453 13.24 -11.13 25.96
C ALA A 453 12.82 -12.51 25.40
N GLY A 454 13.40 -12.88 24.25
CA GLY A 454 13.23 -14.19 23.63
C GLY A 454 12.21 -14.24 22.48
N THR A 455 12.12 -15.41 21.84
CA THR A 455 11.34 -15.66 20.63
C THR A 455 9.83 -15.77 20.87
N GLU A 456 9.38 -15.80 22.11
CA GLU A 456 7.97 -16.06 22.45
C GLU A 456 7.04 -14.90 22.11
N SER A 457 7.54 -13.69 22.06
CA SER A 457 6.77 -12.48 21.71
C SER A 457 6.83 -12.14 20.22
N ILE A 458 7.57 -12.88 19.42
CA ILE A 458 7.70 -12.64 18.00
C ILE A 458 6.42 -13.09 17.29
N PRO A 459 5.87 -12.27 16.39
CA PRO A 459 4.70 -12.67 15.62
C PRO A 459 4.96 -13.94 14.81
N HIS A 460 4.06 -14.92 14.91
CA HIS A 460 4.16 -16.14 14.13
C HIS A 460 2.82 -16.82 13.84
N ARG A 461 2.78 -17.61 12.77
CA ARG A 461 1.58 -18.28 12.26
C ARG A 461 0.46 -17.28 11.95
N VAL A 462 0.81 -16.22 11.23
CA VAL A 462 -0.15 -15.21 10.79
C VAL A 462 -0.48 -15.42 9.32
N LEU A 463 -1.76 -15.35 8.99
CA LEU A 463 -2.27 -15.42 7.63
C LEU A 463 -2.85 -14.06 7.23
N ILE A 464 -2.28 -13.45 6.18
CA ILE A 464 -2.79 -12.24 5.53
C ILE A 464 -3.20 -12.66 4.12
N SER A 465 -4.51 -12.86 3.89
CA SER A 465 -4.94 -13.41 2.61
C SER A 465 -6.25 -12.83 2.08
N ASN A 466 -6.39 -12.85 0.76
CA ASN A 466 -7.61 -12.45 0.09
C ASN A 466 -8.07 -11.01 0.42
N ASN A 467 -7.15 -10.12 0.78
CA ASN A 467 -7.48 -8.72 1.03
C ASN A 467 -7.37 -7.94 -0.29
N PHE A 468 -8.30 -7.01 -0.51
CA PHE A 468 -8.25 -6.03 -1.58
C PHE A 468 -7.74 -4.70 -1.04
N LEU A 469 -6.58 -4.24 -1.51
CA LEU A 469 -5.78 -3.17 -0.92
C LEU A 469 -5.43 -2.08 -1.94
N PRO A 470 -6.41 -1.36 -2.51
CA PRO A 470 -6.14 -0.29 -3.46
C PRO A 470 -5.86 1.06 -2.79
N ASP A 471 -5.08 1.92 -3.44
CA ASP A 471 -4.89 3.35 -3.13
C ASP A 471 -4.51 3.64 -1.67
N ASN A 472 -3.64 2.82 -1.09
CA ASN A 472 -3.15 3.01 0.28
C ASN A 472 -1.84 3.81 0.32
N SER A 473 -1.38 4.21 1.52
CA SER A 473 -0.20 5.06 1.75
C SER A 473 -0.29 6.43 1.09
N ALA A 474 -1.47 7.04 1.13
CA ALA A 474 -1.78 8.28 0.43
C ALA A 474 -1.01 9.52 0.95
N LEU A 475 -0.62 9.54 2.22
CA LEU A 475 0.10 10.66 2.85
C LEU A 475 1.57 10.33 3.07
N PHE A 476 1.86 9.14 3.61
CA PHE A 476 3.21 8.69 3.97
C PHE A 476 3.70 7.71 2.91
N ASN A 477 4.07 8.23 1.74
CA ASN A 477 4.36 7.43 0.55
C ASN A 477 5.57 6.49 0.71
N GLY A 478 6.46 6.69 1.69
CA GLY A 478 7.54 5.77 2.03
C GLY A 478 7.06 4.51 2.76
N HIS A 479 5.79 4.43 3.17
CA HIS A 479 5.21 3.25 3.77
C HIS A 479 4.83 2.21 2.71
N THR A 480 5.10 0.95 3.00
CA THR A 480 4.70 -0.18 2.14
C THR A 480 3.27 -0.62 2.45
N ILE A 481 2.56 -1.19 1.47
CA ILE A 481 1.14 -1.52 1.66
C ILE A 481 0.97 -2.63 2.68
N ILE A 482 1.74 -3.72 2.57
CA ILE A 482 1.86 -4.75 3.61
C ILE A 482 3.31 -4.73 4.11
N THR A 483 3.48 -4.46 5.40
CA THR A 483 4.78 -4.50 6.08
C THR A 483 4.83 -5.68 7.05
N VAL A 484 5.87 -6.49 6.97
CA VAL A 484 6.15 -7.57 7.94
C VAL A 484 7.57 -7.41 8.46
N PHE A 485 7.69 -7.01 9.70
CA PHE A 485 8.98 -6.94 10.39
C PHE A 485 9.45 -8.34 10.84
N PHE A 486 10.25 -8.46 11.86
CA PHE A 486 10.77 -9.72 12.39
C PHE A 486 9.65 -10.68 12.79
N SER A 487 9.34 -11.64 11.91
CA SER A 487 8.21 -12.57 12.08
C SER A 487 8.53 -13.93 11.47
N LYS A 488 7.91 -15.00 11.97
CA LYS A 488 8.08 -16.38 11.48
C LYS A 488 6.77 -17.00 11.04
N HIS A 489 6.84 -17.88 10.02
CA HIS A 489 5.69 -18.66 9.54
C HIS A 489 4.49 -17.79 9.17
N VAL A 490 4.77 -16.63 8.59
CA VAL A 490 3.75 -15.73 8.05
C VAL A 490 3.42 -16.13 6.62
N LYS A 491 2.16 -16.14 6.27
CA LYS A 491 1.67 -16.36 4.91
C LYS A 491 0.97 -15.11 4.41
N ILE A 492 1.44 -14.57 3.30
CA ILE A 492 0.84 -13.44 2.59
C ILE A 492 0.41 -13.99 1.23
N GLU A 493 -0.86 -14.34 1.09
CA GLU A 493 -1.32 -15.12 -0.05
C GLU A 493 -2.62 -14.54 -0.64
N HIS A 494 -2.74 -14.59 -1.96
CA HIS A 494 -3.98 -14.23 -2.65
C HIS A 494 -4.48 -12.79 -2.37
N ASN A 495 -3.62 -11.86 -1.99
CA ASN A 495 -4.02 -10.45 -1.87
C ASN A 495 -3.99 -9.78 -3.24
N TRP A 496 -4.88 -8.82 -3.45
CA TRP A 496 -4.84 -7.93 -4.59
C TRP A 496 -4.47 -6.52 -4.11
N ILE A 497 -3.28 -6.06 -4.49
CA ILE A 497 -2.73 -4.75 -4.16
C ILE A 497 -2.67 -3.90 -5.43
N GLU A 498 -3.15 -2.66 -5.35
CA GLU A 498 -3.20 -1.75 -6.50
C GLU A 498 -2.77 -0.34 -6.09
N ASN A 499 -2.00 0.34 -6.96
CA ASN A 499 -1.55 1.72 -6.79
C ASN A 499 -0.70 1.97 -5.53
N ALA A 500 0.36 1.19 -5.33
CA ALA A 500 1.29 1.41 -4.22
C ALA A 500 2.28 2.54 -4.57
N PRO A 501 2.35 3.63 -3.78
CA PRO A 501 3.30 4.73 -4.00
C PRO A 501 4.77 4.28 -3.93
N TYR A 502 5.05 3.31 -3.10
CA TYR A 502 6.32 2.63 -2.91
C TYR A 502 6.14 1.12 -3.06
N THR A 503 6.79 0.33 -2.25
CA THR A 503 6.69 -1.13 -2.24
C THR A 503 5.30 -1.64 -1.86
N ALA A 504 4.82 -2.67 -2.55
CA ALA A 504 3.53 -3.30 -2.20
C ALA A 504 3.66 -4.25 -1.00
N ILE A 505 4.64 -5.16 -0.97
CA ILE A 505 4.85 -6.11 0.13
C ILE A 505 6.30 -6.05 0.59
N HIS A 506 6.51 -5.79 1.86
CA HIS A 506 7.83 -5.75 2.49
C HIS A 506 7.98 -6.82 3.58
N LEU A 507 9.10 -7.56 3.55
CA LEU A 507 9.45 -8.55 4.56
C LEU A 507 10.84 -8.31 5.15
N GLY A 508 10.93 -8.39 6.46
CA GLY A 508 12.17 -8.30 7.21
C GLY A 508 12.55 -6.88 7.56
N TRP A 509 13.67 -6.75 8.23
CA TRP A 509 14.22 -5.48 8.71
C TRP A 509 15.66 -5.70 9.18
N GLY A 510 16.39 -4.63 9.40
CA GLY A 510 17.71 -4.70 10.05
C GLY A 510 18.87 -4.88 9.13
N TRP A 511 18.63 -4.79 7.81
CA TRP A 511 19.69 -4.93 6.80
C TRP A 511 20.59 -6.14 7.08
N CYS A 512 21.90 -5.96 7.11
CA CYS A 512 22.89 -6.99 7.47
C CYS A 512 23.35 -6.92 8.94
N ASP A 513 22.74 -6.07 9.76
CA ASP A 513 23.24 -5.81 11.11
C ASP A 513 23.03 -6.98 12.08
N PHE A 514 22.16 -7.92 11.74
CA PHE A 514 21.81 -9.06 12.57
C PHE A 514 22.15 -10.43 11.97
N ASP A 515 23.01 -10.48 10.96
CA ASP A 515 23.40 -11.71 10.26
C ASP A 515 24.54 -12.51 10.93
N GLY A 516 25.15 -11.96 11.99
CA GLY A 516 26.21 -12.60 12.74
C GLY A 516 27.62 -12.41 12.16
N TYR A 517 27.81 -11.58 11.13
CA TYR A 517 29.10 -11.35 10.50
C TYR A 517 30.13 -10.73 11.47
N GLU A 518 31.35 -11.24 11.48
CA GLU A 518 32.39 -10.87 12.46
C GLU A 518 33.29 -9.70 12.04
N GLY A 519 33.06 -9.10 10.88
CA GLY A 519 33.83 -7.95 10.40
C GLY A 519 35.19 -8.27 9.79
N THR A 520 35.51 -9.55 9.54
CA THR A 520 36.74 -9.99 8.84
C THR A 520 36.47 -10.10 7.34
N ASN A 521 37.54 -10.14 6.52
CA ASN A 521 37.37 -10.39 5.09
C ASN A 521 36.66 -11.74 4.88
N HIS A 522 35.53 -11.72 4.20
CA HIS A 522 34.79 -12.93 3.87
C HIS A 522 35.23 -13.44 2.50
N PRO A 523 35.54 -14.74 2.33
CA PRO A 523 36.03 -15.29 1.06
C PRO A 523 35.09 -15.01 -0.14
N GLN A 524 33.82 -14.88 0.10
CA GLN A 524 32.78 -14.65 -0.93
C GLN A 524 32.40 -13.16 -1.11
N TRP A 525 32.64 -12.30 -0.12
CA TRP A 525 32.19 -10.90 -0.15
C TRP A 525 33.33 -9.87 -0.15
N GLY A 526 34.56 -10.31 -0.10
CA GLY A 526 35.70 -9.40 -0.01
C GLY A 526 35.74 -8.62 1.31
N LYS A 527 35.88 -7.32 1.25
CA LYS A 527 35.84 -6.45 2.45
C LYS A 527 34.41 -6.08 2.75
N ALA A 528 33.76 -6.75 3.67
CA ALA A 528 32.53 -6.24 4.24
C ALA A 528 32.85 -5.04 5.15
N PRO A 529 32.08 -3.94 5.05
CA PRO A 529 32.48 -2.67 5.65
C PRO A 529 32.41 -2.66 7.18
N ARG A 530 31.64 -3.56 7.80
CA ARG A 530 31.43 -3.58 9.26
C ARG A 530 30.97 -4.95 9.76
N PRO A 531 31.25 -5.30 11.03
CA PRO A 531 30.67 -6.49 11.65
C PRO A 531 29.16 -6.29 11.86
N SER A 532 28.46 -7.39 12.07
CA SER A 532 27.11 -7.33 12.58
C SER A 532 27.10 -6.82 14.04
N VAL A 533 25.92 -6.38 14.50
CA VAL A 533 25.76 -5.90 15.90
C VAL A 533 26.11 -7.00 16.91
N PHE A 534 25.85 -8.26 16.55
CA PHE A 534 26.19 -9.45 17.33
C PHE A 534 27.10 -10.38 16.52
N PRO A 535 28.42 -10.10 16.45
CA PRO A 535 29.35 -10.94 15.70
C PRO A 535 29.30 -12.39 16.16
N GLY A 536 29.39 -13.33 15.21
CA GLY A 536 29.36 -14.77 15.46
C GLY A 536 28.00 -15.36 15.82
N LYS A 537 26.95 -14.52 15.95
CA LYS A 537 25.58 -14.95 16.31
C LYS A 537 24.54 -14.31 15.40
N PRO A 538 23.99 -15.02 14.42
CA PRO A 538 22.81 -14.54 13.71
C PRO A 538 21.64 -14.37 14.67
N THR A 539 21.10 -13.16 14.75
CA THR A 539 20.02 -12.81 15.69
C THR A 539 18.72 -12.42 15.01
N SER A 540 18.67 -12.44 13.68
CA SER A 540 17.43 -12.26 12.95
C SER A 540 16.47 -13.42 13.24
N VAL A 541 15.26 -13.06 13.60
CA VAL A 541 14.17 -14.01 13.90
C VAL A 541 13.22 -14.20 12.73
N ALA A 542 13.36 -13.41 11.65
CA ALA A 542 12.55 -13.57 10.45
C ALA A 542 12.90 -14.88 9.73
N GLY A 543 11.90 -15.55 9.17
CA GLY A 543 12.11 -16.75 8.36
C GLY A 543 10.90 -17.68 8.25
N ASN A 544 11.04 -18.69 7.39
CA ASN A 544 9.96 -19.63 7.08
C ASN A 544 8.64 -18.94 6.67
N ASN A 545 8.73 -17.76 6.05
CA ASN A 545 7.59 -16.98 5.59
C ASN A 545 7.25 -17.37 4.15
N ARG A 546 6.02 -17.12 3.73
CA ARG A 546 5.62 -17.27 2.32
C ARG A 546 4.91 -16.01 1.82
N VAL A 547 5.33 -15.53 0.65
CA VAL A 547 4.61 -14.54 -0.14
C VAL A 547 4.21 -15.20 -1.45
N GLY A 548 2.95 -15.60 -1.57
CA GLY A 548 2.51 -16.45 -2.68
C GLY A 548 1.20 -16.06 -3.32
N ALA A 549 1.09 -16.25 -4.63
CA ALA A 549 -0.14 -16.03 -5.39
C ALA A 549 -0.79 -14.65 -5.18
N ASN A 550 -0.02 -13.62 -4.83
CA ASN A 550 -0.55 -12.25 -4.75
C ASN A 550 -0.59 -11.62 -6.15
N ARG A 551 -1.55 -10.72 -6.34
CA ARG A 551 -1.66 -9.85 -7.51
C ARG A 551 -1.27 -8.43 -7.11
N ILE A 552 -0.20 -7.93 -7.69
CA ILE A 552 0.33 -6.57 -7.44
C ILE A 552 0.25 -5.80 -8.75
N GLU A 553 -0.61 -4.78 -8.77
CA GLU A 553 -0.84 -3.93 -9.92
C GLU A 553 -0.37 -2.51 -9.61
N ARG A 554 0.66 -2.05 -10.34
CA ARG A 554 1.14 -0.68 -10.25
C ARG A 554 1.74 -0.32 -8.87
N SER A 555 2.86 -0.95 -8.53
CA SER A 555 3.72 -0.54 -7.40
C SER A 555 4.80 0.43 -7.83
N MET A 556 5.43 1.13 -6.88
CA MET A 556 6.52 2.09 -7.09
C MET A 556 6.10 3.31 -7.93
N THR A 557 4.91 3.86 -7.66
CA THR A 557 4.34 4.93 -8.50
C THR A 557 4.89 6.32 -8.18
N ILE A 558 5.48 6.52 -7.02
CA ILE A 558 5.97 7.82 -6.52
C ILE A 558 7.43 7.75 -6.12
N LEU A 559 7.82 6.73 -5.35
CA LEU A 559 9.18 6.55 -4.86
C LEU A 559 9.91 5.45 -5.62
N ASP A 560 11.24 5.41 -5.48
CA ASP A 560 12.13 4.45 -6.12
C ASP A 560 12.93 3.65 -5.07
N ASP A 561 13.90 2.83 -5.51
CA ASP A 561 14.75 1.98 -4.67
C ASP A 561 13.95 0.98 -3.82
N GLY A 562 12.99 0.33 -4.44
CA GLY A 562 12.13 -0.71 -3.88
C GLY A 562 11.59 -1.62 -4.98
N GLY A 563 10.56 -2.38 -4.70
CA GLY A 563 9.96 -3.31 -5.67
C GLY A 563 8.51 -3.65 -5.35
N GLY A 564 7.86 -4.38 -6.24
CA GLY A 564 6.56 -4.96 -5.94
C GLY A 564 6.60 -5.79 -4.66
N ILE A 565 7.66 -6.60 -4.49
CA ILE A 565 8.01 -7.29 -3.25
C ILE A 565 9.45 -6.90 -2.89
N TYR A 566 9.66 -6.51 -1.64
CA TYR A 566 10.94 -6.02 -1.13
C TYR A 566 11.33 -6.78 0.15
N THR A 567 12.59 -7.18 0.26
CA THR A 567 13.08 -7.90 1.45
C THR A 567 14.33 -7.26 2.02
N LEU A 568 14.45 -7.29 3.34
CA LEU A 568 15.62 -6.87 4.09
C LEU A 568 16.02 -7.92 5.12
N GLY A 569 17.30 -8.04 5.35
CA GLY A 569 17.87 -8.88 6.39
C GLY A 569 17.75 -10.39 6.13
N ARG A 570 18.27 -11.17 7.07
CA ARG A 570 18.34 -12.61 7.00
C ARG A 570 16.97 -13.27 7.21
N GLN A 571 16.54 -14.11 6.25
CA GLN A 571 15.20 -14.74 6.25
C GLN A 571 15.26 -16.20 5.77
N PRO A 572 15.91 -17.10 6.50
CA PRO A 572 16.07 -18.49 6.07
C PRO A 572 14.73 -19.20 5.89
N GLY A 573 14.61 -19.96 4.79
CA GLY A 573 13.41 -20.74 4.47
C GLY A 573 12.22 -19.91 3.98
N THR A 574 12.41 -18.63 3.68
CA THR A 574 11.36 -17.79 3.10
C THR A 574 11.17 -18.10 1.62
N LEU A 575 9.92 -18.25 1.19
CA LEU A 575 9.50 -18.55 -0.18
C LEU A 575 8.67 -17.39 -0.75
N ILE A 576 9.07 -16.88 -1.91
CA ILE A 576 8.32 -15.90 -2.69
C ILE A 576 7.91 -16.56 -4.00
N ASP A 577 6.64 -16.97 -4.15
CA ASP A 577 6.25 -17.81 -5.26
C ASP A 577 4.91 -17.45 -5.90
N ARG A 578 4.82 -17.66 -7.24
CA ARG A 578 3.59 -17.58 -8.01
C ARG A 578 2.84 -16.24 -7.89
N ASN A 579 3.56 -15.15 -7.61
CA ASN A 579 2.99 -13.81 -7.60
C ASN A 579 2.92 -13.26 -9.03
N TYR A 580 1.88 -12.51 -9.34
CA TYR A 580 1.78 -11.69 -10.54
C TYR A 580 2.05 -10.24 -10.17
N ILE A 581 3.13 -9.67 -10.72
CA ILE A 581 3.63 -8.34 -10.36
C ILE A 581 3.75 -7.47 -11.60
N ARG A 582 3.06 -6.33 -11.58
CA ARG A 582 3.26 -5.22 -12.51
C ARG A 582 3.79 -4.02 -11.73
N SER A 583 5.04 -3.66 -11.95
CA SER A 583 5.73 -2.59 -11.22
C SER A 583 6.30 -1.56 -12.20
N THR A 584 6.42 -0.32 -11.77
CA THR A 584 7.07 0.72 -12.57
C THR A 584 8.60 0.63 -12.48
N THR A 585 9.14 -0.11 -11.49
CA THR A 585 10.57 -0.35 -11.32
C THR A 585 10.86 -1.85 -11.16
N PHE A 586 11.22 -2.32 -9.96
CA PHE A 586 11.59 -3.73 -9.74
C PHE A 586 10.37 -4.60 -9.42
N GLY A 587 10.34 -5.83 -9.92
CA GLY A 587 9.33 -6.83 -9.52
C GLY A 587 9.60 -7.34 -8.11
N VAL A 588 10.74 -8.00 -7.89
CA VAL A 588 11.20 -8.48 -6.57
C VAL A 588 12.58 -7.89 -6.29
N TYR A 589 12.72 -7.22 -5.17
CA TYR A 589 13.96 -6.61 -4.74
C TYR A 589 14.44 -7.23 -3.42
N ASN A 590 15.36 -8.17 -3.50
CA ASN A 590 16.05 -8.71 -2.33
C ASN A 590 17.22 -7.79 -1.99
N ASP A 591 17.00 -6.88 -1.05
CA ASP A 591 17.95 -5.84 -0.70
C ASP A 591 18.85 -6.24 0.46
N GLU A 592 19.53 -5.29 1.07
CA GLU A 592 20.64 -5.48 1.97
C GLU A 592 20.38 -6.50 3.09
N GLY A 593 21.32 -7.45 3.25
CA GLY A 593 21.22 -8.53 4.23
C GLY A 593 20.28 -9.68 3.85
N SER A 594 19.53 -9.57 2.75
CA SER A 594 18.62 -10.63 2.30
C SER A 594 19.37 -11.93 2.06
N THR A 595 18.97 -12.99 2.78
CA THR A 595 19.67 -14.25 2.80
C THR A 595 18.72 -15.42 3.04
N GLY A 596 18.94 -16.54 2.34
CA GLY A 596 18.21 -17.79 2.53
C GLY A 596 16.80 -17.77 1.95
N ILE A 597 16.58 -17.02 0.87
CA ILE A 597 15.29 -16.79 0.22
C ILE A 597 15.21 -17.59 -1.09
N VAL A 598 14.08 -18.23 -1.30
CA VAL A 598 13.74 -18.87 -2.58
C VAL A 598 12.67 -18.06 -3.29
N ASN A 599 12.98 -17.59 -4.49
CA ASN A 599 12.05 -16.90 -5.37
C ASN A 599 11.68 -17.85 -6.52
N ARG A 600 10.40 -18.26 -6.65
CA ARG A 600 10.02 -19.30 -7.63
C ARG A 600 8.77 -18.93 -8.41
N ALA A 601 8.81 -19.15 -9.72
CA ALA A 601 7.67 -19.08 -10.62
C ALA A 601 6.84 -17.79 -10.51
N ASN A 602 7.48 -16.66 -10.20
CA ASN A 602 6.81 -15.36 -10.21
C ASN A 602 6.67 -14.84 -11.65
N ILE A 603 5.59 -14.14 -11.92
CA ILE A 603 5.35 -13.43 -13.17
C ILE A 603 5.66 -11.97 -12.94
N VAL A 604 6.61 -11.41 -13.69
CA VAL A 604 6.96 -9.99 -13.58
C VAL A 604 6.79 -9.29 -14.93
N GLN A 605 5.95 -8.28 -14.93
CA GLN A 605 5.69 -7.39 -16.06
C GLN A 605 6.10 -5.96 -15.69
N GLY A 606 7.04 -5.40 -16.41
CA GLY A 606 7.50 -4.03 -16.17
C GLY A 606 8.84 -3.73 -16.85
N PRO A 607 9.31 -2.47 -16.84
CA PRO A 607 10.54 -2.06 -17.53
C PRO A 607 11.81 -2.63 -16.90
N TYR A 608 11.75 -3.05 -15.63
CA TYR A 608 12.90 -3.61 -14.90
C TYR A 608 12.44 -4.81 -14.10
N GLN A 609 12.91 -6.00 -14.48
CA GLN A 609 12.46 -7.25 -13.90
C GLN A 609 13.47 -7.78 -12.93
N ARG A 610 13.75 -7.00 -11.96
CA ARG A 610 14.86 -7.28 -11.10
C ARG A 610 14.43 -8.13 -9.93
N VAL A 611 15.08 -9.25 -9.85
CA VAL A 611 15.62 -9.62 -8.55
C VAL A 611 16.93 -8.83 -8.42
N HIS A 612 16.88 -7.76 -7.70
CA HIS A 612 18.08 -6.99 -7.42
C HIS A 612 18.81 -7.65 -6.25
N THR A 613 19.94 -8.24 -6.53
CA THR A 613 20.83 -8.85 -5.50
C THR A 613 22.25 -8.33 -5.65
N THR A 614 22.42 -7.13 -6.21
CA THR A 614 23.75 -6.54 -6.39
C THR A 614 24.20 -5.82 -5.13
N GLY A 615 25.50 -5.73 -4.93
CA GLY A 615 26.14 -4.92 -3.92
C GLY A 615 26.90 -5.74 -2.87
N ASP A 616 28.20 -5.51 -2.81
CA ASP A 616 29.08 -6.14 -1.81
C ASP A 616 28.86 -5.59 -0.39
N HIS A 617 28.23 -4.43 -0.30
CA HIS A 617 28.03 -3.74 0.98
C HIS A 617 26.89 -4.32 1.81
N GLY A 618 25.92 -4.97 1.18
CA GLY A 618 24.70 -5.43 1.83
C GLY A 618 24.72 -6.91 2.20
N ARG A 619 25.83 -7.64 2.08
CA ARG A 619 25.98 -9.06 2.45
C ARG A 619 24.81 -9.96 2.06
N LYS A 620 24.33 -9.81 0.82
CA LYS A 620 23.28 -10.63 0.22
C LYS A 620 23.87 -11.95 -0.25
N HIS A 621 23.24 -13.09 0.07
CA HIS A 621 23.71 -14.40 -0.39
C HIS A 621 22.66 -15.50 -0.22
N ASP A 622 22.94 -16.67 -0.81
CA ASP A 622 22.05 -17.85 -0.71
C ASP A 622 20.61 -17.53 -1.14
N ILE A 623 20.47 -16.96 -2.34
CA ILE A 623 19.18 -16.60 -2.92
C ILE A 623 18.96 -17.44 -4.19
N ASP A 624 17.85 -18.13 -4.27
CA ASP A 624 17.45 -18.88 -5.46
C ASP A 624 16.37 -18.13 -6.24
N ILE A 625 16.55 -18.05 -7.56
CA ILE A 625 15.61 -17.45 -8.50
C ILE A 625 15.32 -18.46 -9.58
N GLU A 626 14.16 -19.06 -9.57
CA GLU A 626 13.85 -20.21 -10.41
C GLU A 626 12.50 -20.07 -11.10
N GLY A 627 12.47 -20.37 -12.42
CA GLY A 627 11.24 -20.54 -13.17
C GLY A 627 10.38 -19.29 -13.32
N TYR A 628 10.98 -18.11 -13.31
CA TYR A 628 10.27 -16.85 -13.55
C TYR A 628 9.78 -16.74 -14.99
N TYR A 629 8.67 -16.04 -15.17
CA TYR A 629 8.23 -15.56 -16.46
C TYR A 629 8.30 -14.03 -16.45
N VAL A 630 9.06 -13.48 -17.39
CA VAL A 630 9.44 -12.06 -17.37
C VAL A 630 9.30 -11.44 -18.75
N THR A 631 9.00 -10.15 -18.84
CA THR A 631 8.88 -9.45 -20.13
C THR A 631 10.24 -9.05 -20.73
N ASP A 632 11.28 -8.93 -19.92
CA ASP A 632 12.65 -8.57 -20.34
C ASP A 632 13.72 -9.47 -19.69
N ASP A 633 14.92 -9.54 -20.27
CA ASP A 633 16.06 -10.29 -19.74
C ASP A 633 17.04 -9.39 -18.98
N VAL A 634 16.52 -8.67 -17.98
CA VAL A 634 17.37 -7.78 -17.17
C VAL A 634 17.44 -8.26 -15.73
N TRP A 635 18.56 -8.87 -15.36
CA TRP A 635 18.85 -9.40 -14.04
C TRP A 635 20.00 -8.63 -13.38
N PHE A 636 19.82 -8.14 -12.18
CA PHE A 636 20.87 -7.53 -11.38
C PHE A 636 21.27 -8.49 -10.27
N VAL A 637 22.12 -9.43 -10.60
CA VAL A 637 22.55 -10.51 -9.71
C VAL A 637 24.08 -10.53 -9.66
N SER A 638 24.65 -10.21 -8.51
CA SER A 638 26.09 -10.32 -8.28
C SER A 638 26.44 -10.87 -6.89
N SER A 639 25.43 -11.26 -6.11
CA SER A 639 25.65 -11.78 -4.76
C SER A 639 26.13 -13.24 -4.77
N PRO A 640 26.96 -13.64 -3.79
CA PRO A 640 27.45 -15.00 -3.66
C PRO A 640 26.35 -16.04 -3.50
N ASN A 641 26.55 -17.25 -4.03
CA ASN A 641 25.61 -18.37 -3.96
C ASN A 641 24.20 -18.05 -4.44
N THR A 642 24.06 -17.05 -5.33
CA THR A 642 22.77 -16.72 -5.94
C THR A 642 22.65 -17.45 -7.26
N ARG A 643 21.56 -18.20 -7.43
CA ARG A 643 21.30 -19.01 -8.62
C ARG A 643 20.08 -18.46 -9.37
N VAL A 644 20.27 -18.27 -10.68
CA VAL A 644 19.20 -17.83 -11.60
C VAL A 644 19.01 -18.93 -12.63
N THR A 645 17.91 -19.67 -12.58
CA THR A 645 17.70 -20.88 -13.38
C THR A 645 16.28 -20.97 -13.94
N ASN A 646 16.16 -21.60 -15.10
CA ASN A 646 14.87 -21.98 -15.72
C ASN A 646 13.89 -20.83 -15.95
N ASN A 647 14.39 -19.60 -16.13
CA ASN A 647 13.51 -18.44 -16.37
C ASN A 647 13.11 -18.36 -17.86
N THR A 648 11.92 -17.87 -18.12
CA THR A 648 11.36 -17.74 -19.46
C THR A 648 11.10 -16.26 -19.75
N ILE A 649 11.68 -15.77 -20.85
CA ILE A 649 11.44 -14.41 -21.33
C ILE A 649 10.18 -14.46 -22.20
N CYS A 650 9.23 -13.58 -21.91
CA CYS A 650 7.93 -13.46 -22.58
C CYS A 650 7.73 -12.04 -23.12
N PRO A 651 8.39 -11.67 -24.22
CA PRO A 651 8.31 -10.32 -24.78
C PRO A 651 6.84 -9.90 -24.98
N ASN A 652 6.55 -8.63 -24.76
CA ASN A 652 5.21 -8.07 -24.92
C ASN A 652 4.11 -8.75 -24.05
N ALA A 653 4.50 -9.37 -22.94
CA ALA A 653 3.61 -10.10 -22.05
C ALA A 653 2.79 -11.21 -22.77
N VAL A 654 3.39 -11.85 -23.77
CA VAL A 654 2.79 -13.04 -24.40
C VAL A 654 3.10 -14.26 -23.54
N TRP A 655 2.22 -14.52 -22.60
CA TRP A 655 2.43 -15.52 -21.56
C TRP A 655 2.13 -16.96 -22.06
N PRO A 656 3.01 -17.94 -21.81
CA PRO A 656 2.71 -19.34 -22.06
C PRO A 656 1.61 -19.86 -21.11
N PRO A 657 0.97 -21.01 -21.41
CA PRO A 657 -0.16 -21.52 -20.61
C PRO A 657 0.13 -21.63 -19.11
N GLN A 658 1.36 -22.01 -18.72
CA GLN A 658 1.77 -22.13 -17.32
C GLN A 658 1.77 -20.77 -16.63
N ALA A 659 2.27 -19.73 -17.29
CA ALA A 659 2.25 -18.36 -16.75
C ALA A 659 0.82 -17.82 -16.68
N GLN A 660 -0.01 -18.08 -17.70
CA GLN A 660 -1.43 -17.68 -17.68
C GLN A 660 -2.18 -18.31 -16.52
N ALA A 661 -1.90 -19.57 -16.18
CA ALA A 661 -2.49 -20.25 -15.04
C ALA A 661 -2.11 -19.53 -13.72
N ILE A 662 -0.84 -19.16 -13.54
CA ILE A 662 -0.38 -18.43 -12.36
C ILE A 662 -1.07 -17.05 -12.27
N ILE A 663 -1.16 -16.31 -13.38
CA ILE A 663 -1.85 -15.01 -13.42
C ILE A 663 -3.32 -15.16 -13.03
N HIS A 664 -3.99 -16.21 -13.52
CA HIS A 664 -5.40 -16.47 -13.22
C HIS A 664 -5.63 -16.83 -11.74
N GLU A 665 -4.71 -17.57 -11.14
CA GLU A 665 -4.76 -18.01 -9.75
C GLU A 665 -4.26 -16.94 -8.77
N SER A 666 -3.55 -15.89 -9.23
CA SER A 666 -3.06 -14.82 -8.40
C SER A 666 -4.15 -13.84 -8.03
N GLY A 667 -4.02 -13.21 -6.83
CA GLY A 667 -5.02 -12.31 -6.27
C GLY A 667 -6.18 -13.08 -5.63
N LEU A 668 -7.31 -12.40 -5.48
CA LEU A 668 -8.46 -12.92 -4.71
C LEU A 668 -9.00 -14.25 -5.24
N GLU A 669 -9.13 -15.20 -4.33
CA GLU A 669 -9.85 -16.43 -4.60
C GLU A 669 -11.34 -16.16 -4.92
N PRO A 670 -12.03 -17.03 -5.68
CA PRO A 670 -13.38 -16.75 -6.16
C PRO A 670 -14.38 -16.33 -5.06
N GLU A 671 -14.30 -16.92 -3.88
CA GLU A 671 -15.19 -16.64 -2.74
C GLU A 671 -15.00 -15.27 -2.11
N TYR A 672 -13.87 -14.61 -2.41
CA TYR A 672 -13.57 -13.25 -1.89
C TYR A 672 -13.69 -12.15 -2.95
N ARG A 673 -13.93 -12.45 -4.20
CA ARG A 673 -14.03 -11.45 -5.27
C ARG A 673 -15.17 -10.45 -5.06
N ASN A 674 -16.15 -10.81 -4.26
CA ASN A 674 -17.29 -9.93 -3.90
C ASN A 674 -16.95 -8.80 -2.92
N ILE A 675 -15.72 -8.75 -2.38
CA ILE A 675 -15.26 -7.60 -1.57
C ILE A 675 -14.84 -6.43 -2.44
N VAL A 676 -14.53 -6.66 -3.71
CA VAL A 676 -14.24 -5.60 -4.67
C VAL A 676 -15.54 -4.85 -4.98
N PRO A 677 -15.60 -3.52 -4.78
CA PRO A 677 -16.80 -2.75 -5.13
C PRO A 677 -17.20 -2.96 -6.59
N ALA A 678 -18.50 -3.07 -6.85
CA ALA A 678 -18.99 -3.34 -8.21
C ALA A 678 -18.67 -2.23 -9.22
N ASP A 679 -18.48 -1.02 -8.73
CA ASP A 679 -18.11 0.19 -9.48
C ASP A 679 -16.59 0.41 -9.52
N TRP A 680 -15.79 -0.47 -8.89
CA TRP A 680 -14.35 -0.36 -8.95
C TRP A 680 -13.83 -0.54 -10.38
N GLN A 681 -13.05 0.43 -10.82
CA GLN A 681 -12.37 0.36 -12.11
C GLN A 681 -10.88 0.11 -11.86
N PRO A 682 -10.36 -1.09 -12.18
CA PRO A 682 -8.94 -1.36 -12.10
C PRO A 682 -8.16 -0.33 -12.92
N TYR A 683 -6.98 0.04 -12.42
CA TYR A 683 -6.13 0.97 -13.15
C TYR A 683 -5.84 0.45 -14.57
N ASN A 684 -6.13 1.26 -15.55
CA ASN A 684 -5.82 0.93 -16.93
C ASN A 684 -4.40 1.41 -17.29
N PHE A 685 -3.44 0.51 -17.20
CA PHE A 685 -2.05 0.78 -17.56
C PHE A 685 -1.88 1.31 -18.98
N ASP A 686 -2.76 0.94 -19.87
CA ASP A 686 -2.70 1.38 -21.25
C ASP A 686 -2.95 2.90 -21.37
N LEU A 687 -3.58 3.51 -20.37
CA LEU A 687 -3.80 4.96 -20.30
C LEU A 687 -2.63 5.74 -19.68
N GLU A 688 -1.63 5.06 -19.13
CA GLU A 688 -0.49 5.74 -18.50
C GLU A 688 0.32 6.54 -19.54
N GLY A 689 0.43 7.83 -19.32
CA GLY A 689 1.07 8.76 -20.28
C GLY A 689 0.26 9.00 -21.55
N VAL A 690 -1.01 8.60 -21.60
CA VAL A 690 -1.93 8.76 -22.72
C VAL A 690 -2.99 9.79 -22.36
N ASP A 691 -3.29 10.70 -23.29
CA ASP A 691 -4.42 11.61 -23.17
C ASP A 691 -5.74 10.81 -23.16
N PRO A 692 -6.51 10.82 -22.06
CA PRO A 692 -7.75 10.05 -21.98
C PRO A 692 -8.82 10.50 -22.99
N GLU A 693 -8.85 11.79 -23.35
CA GLU A 693 -9.79 12.30 -24.35
C GLU A 693 -9.44 11.74 -25.74
N TRP A 694 -8.14 11.69 -26.07
CA TRP A 694 -7.68 11.10 -27.32
C TRP A 694 -8.00 9.59 -27.41
N ALA A 695 -7.88 8.86 -26.31
CA ALA A 695 -8.17 7.42 -26.25
C ALA A 695 -9.67 7.09 -26.19
N THR A 696 -10.55 8.07 -25.93
CA THR A 696 -11.98 7.84 -25.76
C THR A 696 -12.61 7.16 -26.98
N GLY A 697 -13.40 6.13 -26.73
CA GLY A 697 -14.09 5.32 -27.76
C GLY A 697 -13.20 4.33 -28.52
N ALA A 698 -11.90 4.27 -28.25
CA ALA A 698 -11.01 3.30 -28.88
C ALA A 698 -11.26 1.87 -28.35
N VAL A 699 -11.25 0.91 -29.25
CA VAL A 699 -11.24 -0.54 -28.90
C VAL A 699 -9.85 -0.95 -28.45
N ASP A 700 -8.83 -0.33 -29.03
CA ASP A 700 -7.43 -0.53 -28.69
C ASP A 700 -6.60 0.67 -29.15
N PHE A 701 -5.43 0.90 -28.50
CA PHE A 701 -4.52 1.99 -28.86
C PHE A 701 -3.07 1.71 -28.43
N ALA A 702 -2.13 2.37 -29.08
CA ALA A 702 -0.69 2.37 -28.79
C ALA A 702 -0.15 3.79 -28.90
N VAL A 703 0.48 4.31 -27.86
CA VAL A 703 1.13 5.62 -27.85
C VAL A 703 2.62 5.43 -27.60
N PRO A 704 3.50 5.90 -28.51
CA PRO A 704 4.94 5.75 -28.39
C PRO A 704 5.51 6.17 -27.04
N GLY A 705 6.38 5.35 -26.49
CA GLY A 705 7.02 5.61 -25.19
C GLY A 705 6.14 5.34 -23.96
N THR A 706 4.96 4.75 -24.12
CA THR A 706 4.05 4.41 -23.02
C THR A 706 3.85 2.89 -22.88
N PRO A 707 3.28 2.40 -21.75
CA PRO A 707 2.90 1.01 -21.60
C PRO A 707 1.95 0.49 -22.68
N SER A 708 1.09 1.37 -23.23
CA SER A 708 0.18 1.00 -24.31
C SER A 708 0.93 0.58 -25.59
N GLU A 709 2.02 1.25 -25.93
CA GLU A 709 2.87 0.83 -27.04
C GLU A 709 3.61 -0.47 -26.71
N SER A 710 4.23 -0.54 -25.53
CA SER A 710 5.04 -1.70 -25.13
C SER A 710 4.27 -3.01 -25.19
N SER A 711 2.96 -2.99 -24.94
CA SER A 711 2.09 -4.17 -24.99
C SER A 711 1.58 -4.51 -26.40
N ARG A 712 1.79 -3.66 -27.41
CA ARG A 712 1.30 -3.86 -28.79
C ARG A 712 2.40 -3.94 -29.84
N LEU A 713 3.55 -3.35 -29.59
CA LEU A 713 4.69 -3.38 -30.50
C LEU A 713 5.30 -4.78 -30.59
N VAL A 714 5.18 -5.43 -31.74
CA VAL A 714 5.63 -6.82 -31.97
C VAL A 714 7.04 -6.87 -32.52
N SER A 715 7.34 -6.00 -33.48
CA SER A 715 8.67 -5.90 -34.05
C SER A 715 8.94 -4.49 -34.58
N GLN A 716 10.22 -4.18 -34.70
CA GLN A 716 10.71 -2.90 -35.17
C GLN A 716 12.06 -3.06 -35.85
N LYS A 717 12.27 -2.40 -36.96
CA LYS A 717 13.55 -2.38 -37.70
C LYS A 717 13.96 -0.95 -37.96
N GLY A 718 15.23 -0.64 -37.68
CA GLY A 718 15.74 0.73 -37.80
C GLY A 718 15.02 1.77 -36.95
N SER A 719 14.38 1.31 -35.86
CA SER A 719 13.48 2.15 -35.06
C SER A 719 14.25 3.12 -34.16
N GLN A 720 13.70 4.32 -34.07
CA GLN A 720 14.11 5.39 -33.16
C GLN A 720 12.89 5.96 -32.45
N THR A 721 13.06 6.34 -31.20
CA THR A 721 12.08 7.09 -30.43
C THR A 721 12.71 8.34 -29.85
N GLY A 722 11.92 9.39 -29.64
CA GLY A 722 12.40 10.62 -29.04
C GLY A 722 11.29 11.64 -28.84
N PRO A 723 11.55 12.67 -28.05
CA PRO A 723 10.58 13.76 -27.88
C PRO A 723 10.59 14.68 -29.11
N ALA A 724 9.40 15.06 -29.57
CA ALA A 724 9.20 16.13 -30.56
C ALA A 724 7.89 16.85 -30.29
N ASN A 725 7.93 18.18 -30.24
CA ASN A 725 6.74 19.04 -30.07
C ASN A 725 5.87 18.64 -28.82
N GLY A 726 6.51 18.26 -27.71
CA GLY A 726 5.83 17.89 -26.47
C GLY A 726 5.24 16.48 -26.43
N ARG A 727 5.46 15.66 -27.47
CA ARG A 727 5.05 14.25 -27.53
C ARG A 727 6.22 13.35 -27.91
N ILE A 728 6.13 12.07 -27.60
CA ILE A 728 7.12 11.06 -28.02
C ILE A 728 6.67 10.48 -29.36
N PHE A 729 7.62 10.36 -30.29
CA PHE A 729 7.39 9.71 -31.59
C PHE A 729 8.10 8.35 -31.66
N ARG A 730 7.65 7.50 -32.58
CA ARG A 730 8.38 6.35 -33.12
C ARG A 730 8.47 6.44 -34.62
N GLN A 731 9.67 6.19 -35.18
CA GLN A 731 9.93 6.09 -36.62
C GLN A 731 10.86 4.90 -36.87
N GLY A 732 10.97 4.43 -38.13
CA GLY A 732 11.85 3.32 -38.49
C GLY A 732 11.67 2.86 -39.92
N ASP A 733 12.40 1.81 -40.34
CA ASP A 733 12.21 1.16 -41.64
C ASP A 733 10.94 0.30 -41.64
N GLU A 734 10.67 -0.34 -40.52
CA GLU A 734 9.45 -1.16 -40.29
C GLU A 734 9.00 -1.08 -38.85
N LEU A 735 7.70 -0.94 -38.64
CA LEU A 735 7.05 -0.98 -37.32
C LEU A 735 5.85 -1.95 -37.39
N CYS A 736 5.76 -2.90 -36.47
CA CYS A 736 4.66 -3.85 -36.38
C CYS A 736 3.96 -3.77 -35.03
N TYR A 737 2.64 -3.60 -35.05
CA TYR A 737 1.78 -3.57 -33.86
C TYR A 737 0.71 -4.67 -33.93
N ARG A 738 0.50 -5.39 -32.82
CA ARG A 738 -0.61 -6.34 -32.68
C ARG A 738 -1.73 -5.68 -31.90
N MET A 739 -2.84 -5.37 -32.57
CA MET A 739 -3.95 -4.63 -31.99
C MET A 739 -5.26 -5.40 -32.03
N LYS A 740 -6.19 -5.04 -31.11
CA LYS A 740 -7.54 -5.61 -31.03
C LYS A 740 -8.49 -4.88 -31.98
N PHE A 741 -9.39 -5.64 -32.57
CA PHE A 741 -10.45 -5.14 -33.45
C PHE A 741 -11.79 -5.73 -33.08
N PRO A 742 -12.90 -4.98 -33.18
CA PRO A 742 -14.22 -5.50 -32.88
C PRO A 742 -14.68 -6.44 -33.98
N VAL A 743 -15.14 -7.66 -33.63
CA VAL A 743 -15.66 -8.62 -34.61
C VAL A 743 -17.08 -8.22 -35.06
N GLY A 744 -17.32 -8.27 -36.37
CA GLY A 744 -18.61 -7.95 -36.95
C GLY A 744 -19.03 -6.48 -36.95
N LYS A 745 -18.15 -5.57 -36.56
CA LYS A 745 -18.35 -4.11 -36.66
C LYS A 745 -17.35 -3.50 -37.64
N LYS A 746 -17.82 -2.51 -38.41
CA LYS A 746 -16.90 -1.69 -39.21
C LYS A 746 -15.96 -0.95 -38.27
N SER A 747 -14.69 -0.86 -38.62
CA SER A 747 -13.69 -0.15 -37.82
C SER A 747 -12.72 0.63 -38.70
N GLN A 748 -12.01 1.54 -38.10
CA GLN A 748 -10.92 2.29 -38.74
C GLN A 748 -9.69 2.28 -37.85
N LEU A 749 -8.52 2.25 -38.48
CA LEU A 749 -7.26 2.56 -37.85
C LEU A 749 -7.04 4.07 -37.92
N VAL A 750 -6.69 4.70 -36.81
CA VAL A 750 -6.36 6.13 -36.76
C VAL A 750 -4.92 6.27 -36.29
N ALA A 751 -4.10 6.95 -37.08
CA ALA A 751 -2.71 7.24 -36.73
C ALA A 751 -2.50 8.73 -36.56
N THR A 752 -1.83 9.15 -35.49
CA THR A 752 -1.48 10.54 -35.20
C THR A 752 -0.08 10.84 -35.71
N TYR A 753 0.03 11.88 -36.56
CA TYR A 753 1.28 12.37 -37.16
C TYR A 753 1.53 13.83 -36.83
N TRP A 754 2.80 14.26 -37.00
CA TRP A 754 3.15 15.68 -37.01
C TRP A 754 2.94 16.26 -38.41
N GLY A 755 2.23 17.37 -38.51
CA GLY A 755 1.83 17.94 -39.79
C GLY A 755 2.89 18.77 -40.52
N GLU A 756 3.97 19.13 -39.82
CA GLU A 756 5.08 19.91 -40.39
C GLU A 756 6.34 19.04 -40.63
N GLU A 757 6.14 17.82 -41.13
CA GLU A 757 7.26 16.98 -41.52
C GLU A 757 8.14 17.68 -42.56
N GLY A 758 9.42 17.92 -42.21
CA GLY A 758 10.39 18.63 -43.06
C GLY A 758 10.95 17.77 -44.19
N ASN A 759 10.90 16.45 -44.07
CA ASN A 759 11.32 15.50 -45.09
C ASN A 759 10.12 14.74 -45.63
N LYS A 760 10.08 14.55 -46.92
CA LYS A 760 9.06 13.73 -47.56
C LYS A 760 9.22 12.28 -47.13
N ARG A 761 8.17 11.72 -46.48
CA ARG A 761 8.16 10.35 -46.06
C ARG A 761 7.03 9.62 -46.76
N ARG A 762 7.32 8.43 -47.28
CA ARG A 762 6.34 7.59 -47.95
C ARG A 762 6.47 6.15 -47.52
N PHE A 763 5.35 5.59 -46.99
CA PHE A 763 5.32 4.26 -46.46
C PHE A 763 3.97 3.58 -46.66
N ARG A 764 3.97 2.25 -46.61
CA ARG A 764 2.77 1.41 -46.73
C ARG A 764 2.32 0.91 -45.38
N ILE A 765 1.01 0.78 -45.23
CA ILE A 765 0.33 0.25 -44.04
C ILE A 765 -0.39 -1.05 -44.44
N TYR A 766 -0.08 -2.12 -43.72
CA TYR A 766 -0.68 -3.45 -43.97
C TYR A 766 -1.44 -3.90 -42.74
N ILE A 767 -2.49 -4.69 -42.95
CA ILE A 767 -3.18 -5.48 -41.92
C ILE A 767 -3.08 -6.94 -42.32
N ASN A 768 -2.47 -7.80 -41.49
CA ASN A 768 -2.22 -9.21 -41.74
C ASN A 768 -1.68 -9.46 -43.17
N ASP A 769 -0.64 -8.69 -43.54
CA ASP A 769 0.06 -8.68 -44.84
C ASP A 769 -0.76 -8.20 -46.04
N GLN A 770 -2.01 -7.77 -45.86
CA GLN A 770 -2.81 -7.15 -46.92
C GLN A 770 -2.63 -5.62 -46.88
N LEU A 771 -2.36 -5.02 -48.03
CA LEU A 771 -2.17 -3.60 -48.14
C LEU A 771 -3.46 -2.81 -47.82
N LEU A 772 -3.41 -2.00 -46.75
CA LEU A 772 -4.53 -1.14 -46.34
C LEU A 772 -4.42 0.23 -47.04
N ALA A 773 -3.25 0.86 -46.96
CA ALA A 773 -3.03 2.21 -47.46
C ALA A 773 -1.55 2.50 -47.79
N THR A 774 -1.32 3.51 -48.57
CA THR A 774 -0.01 4.18 -48.71
C THR A 774 -0.15 5.58 -48.15
N GLN A 775 0.72 5.97 -47.26
CA GLN A 775 0.74 7.29 -46.61
C GLN A 775 1.94 8.08 -47.08
N GLU A 776 1.70 9.36 -47.39
CA GLU A 776 2.73 10.34 -47.62
C GLU A 776 2.62 11.48 -46.59
N LEU A 777 3.74 11.87 -45.98
CA LEU A 777 3.82 12.98 -45.04
C LEU A 777 4.82 13.99 -45.55
N TYR A 778 4.35 15.19 -45.77
CA TYR A 778 5.16 16.36 -46.16
C TYR A 778 4.35 17.63 -45.96
N GLN A 779 4.65 18.42 -44.92
CA GLN A 779 4.05 19.74 -44.63
C GLN A 779 2.52 19.85 -44.81
N ALA A 780 1.78 18.76 -44.56
CA ALA A 780 0.33 18.72 -44.81
C ALA A 780 -0.48 19.58 -43.85
N HIS A 781 -0.03 19.75 -42.61
CA HIS A 781 -0.70 20.50 -41.54
C HIS A 781 0.33 21.25 -40.67
N PRO A 782 0.97 22.31 -41.14
CA PRO A 782 2.06 22.97 -40.42
C PRO A 782 1.71 23.39 -39.01
N GLY A 783 2.62 23.16 -38.06
CA GLY A 783 2.54 23.61 -36.68
C GLY A 783 1.58 22.81 -35.78
N LYS A 784 1.00 21.67 -36.21
CA LYS A 784 0.07 20.89 -35.39
C LYS A 784 0.12 19.39 -35.63
N PHE A 785 -0.31 18.62 -34.65
CA PHE A 785 -0.61 17.22 -34.83
C PHE A 785 -1.94 17.03 -35.56
N PHE A 786 -2.06 15.93 -36.31
CA PHE A 786 -3.32 15.55 -36.94
C PHE A 786 -3.51 14.03 -36.92
N ASP A 787 -4.76 13.61 -36.87
CA ASP A 787 -5.19 12.22 -36.93
C ASP A 787 -5.56 11.87 -38.39
N GLN A 788 -4.95 10.80 -38.94
CA GLN A 788 -5.29 10.25 -40.24
C GLN A 788 -6.03 8.91 -40.03
N ALA A 789 -7.24 8.83 -40.53
CA ALA A 789 -8.09 7.64 -40.43
C ALA A 789 -7.97 6.77 -41.67
N TYR A 790 -7.89 5.45 -41.46
CA TYR A 790 -7.87 4.41 -42.50
C TYR A 790 -9.00 3.43 -42.26
N PRO A 791 -10.12 3.50 -43.01
CA PRO A 791 -11.19 2.53 -42.92
C PRO A 791 -10.71 1.11 -43.22
N ILE A 792 -11.07 0.15 -42.38
CA ILE A 792 -10.62 -1.24 -42.50
C ILE A 792 -11.71 -2.07 -43.13
N PRO A 793 -11.45 -2.68 -44.32
CA PRO A 793 -12.33 -3.68 -44.88
C PRO A 793 -12.48 -4.90 -43.95
N PRO A 794 -13.70 -5.32 -43.57
CA PRO A 794 -13.89 -6.45 -42.66
C PRO A 794 -13.19 -7.75 -43.11
N ALA A 795 -13.01 -7.95 -44.42
CA ALA A 795 -12.30 -9.09 -44.99
C ALA A 795 -10.81 -9.18 -44.64
N MET A 796 -10.18 -8.07 -44.17
CA MET A 796 -8.77 -8.01 -43.72
C MET A 796 -8.60 -8.50 -42.28
N LEU A 797 -9.69 -8.66 -41.53
CA LEU A 797 -9.66 -9.08 -40.15
C LEU A 797 -9.93 -10.57 -40.02
N PRO A 798 -9.32 -11.28 -39.05
CA PRO A 798 -9.65 -12.68 -38.78
C PRO A 798 -11.13 -12.87 -38.43
N ALA A 799 -11.69 -13.99 -38.81
CA ALA A 799 -13.04 -14.37 -38.39
C ALA A 799 -13.08 -14.62 -36.87
N GLY A 800 -14.21 -14.33 -36.26
CA GLY A 800 -14.43 -14.50 -34.81
C GLY A 800 -15.91 -14.41 -34.47
N THR A 801 -16.26 -14.59 -33.21
CA THR A 801 -17.65 -14.54 -32.74
C THR A 801 -18.12 -13.08 -32.69
N HIS A 802 -19.29 -12.80 -33.22
CA HIS A 802 -19.86 -11.44 -33.22
C HIS A 802 -20.01 -10.89 -31.77
N GLY A 803 -19.52 -9.69 -31.53
CA GLY A 803 -19.51 -9.04 -30.20
C GLY A 803 -18.21 -9.21 -29.43
N GLU A 804 -17.30 -10.05 -29.88
CA GLU A 804 -15.96 -10.22 -29.33
C GLU A 804 -14.94 -9.33 -30.04
N THR A 805 -13.70 -9.38 -29.57
CA THR A 805 -12.55 -8.76 -30.24
C THR A 805 -11.63 -9.83 -30.82
N THR A 806 -11.02 -9.53 -31.97
CA THR A 806 -9.96 -10.31 -32.59
C THR A 806 -8.68 -9.51 -32.68
N TYR A 807 -7.54 -10.19 -32.86
CA TYR A 807 -6.25 -9.53 -33.04
C TYR A 807 -5.83 -9.52 -34.51
N ALA A 808 -5.27 -8.40 -34.96
CA ALA A 808 -4.62 -8.30 -36.25
C ALA A 808 -3.26 -7.61 -36.09
N VAL A 809 -2.33 -7.94 -36.98
CA VAL A 809 -1.01 -7.29 -37.03
C VAL A 809 -1.07 -6.13 -38.03
N ILE A 810 -0.73 -4.93 -37.55
CA ILE A 810 -0.59 -3.72 -38.37
C ILE A 810 0.90 -3.53 -38.62
N ARG A 811 1.29 -3.50 -39.88
CA ARG A 811 2.69 -3.31 -40.28
C ARG A 811 2.84 -2.05 -41.14
N PHE A 812 3.71 -1.15 -40.68
CA PHE A 812 4.17 0.01 -41.45
C PHE A 812 5.53 -0.33 -42.05
N THR A 813 5.69 -0.12 -43.34
CA THR A 813 6.96 -0.39 -44.05
C THR A 813 7.29 0.76 -44.97
N VAL A 814 8.51 1.26 -44.90
CA VAL A 814 8.97 2.34 -45.77
C VAL A 814 8.99 1.88 -47.22
N GLU A 815 8.64 2.78 -48.20
CA GLU A 815 8.85 2.52 -49.63
C GLU A 815 10.31 2.79 -50.01
N PRO A 816 10.79 2.18 -51.09
CA PRO A 816 12.06 2.57 -51.67
C PRO A 816 12.07 4.08 -51.89
N ASP A 817 13.12 4.76 -51.50
CA ASP A 817 13.28 6.24 -51.51
C ASP A 817 12.31 7.01 -50.60
N GLY A 818 11.53 6.34 -49.74
CA GLY A 818 10.55 6.93 -48.82
C GLY A 818 11.08 7.48 -47.48
N GLY A 819 12.39 7.41 -47.25
CA GLY A 819 13.03 7.86 -46.03
C GLY A 819 12.83 6.85 -44.88
N THR A 820 11.99 7.14 -43.91
CA THR A 820 11.55 6.25 -42.83
C THR A 820 10.02 6.26 -42.74
N VAL A 821 9.44 5.28 -42.08
CA VAL A 821 8.07 5.40 -41.56
C VAL A 821 8.02 6.65 -40.71
N GLY A 822 7.14 7.59 -41.07
CA GLY A 822 7.09 8.91 -40.44
C GLY A 822 6.83 8.87 -38.95
N GLY A 823 7.16 9.93 -38.23
CA GLY A 823 6.95 10.02 -36.79
C GLY A 823 5.52 9.70 -36.43
N LEU A 824 5.30 8.49 -35.89
CA LEU A 824 4.03 8.05 -35.35
C LEU A 824 3.95 8.49 -33.88
N PHE A 825 2.92 9.28 -33.52
CA PHE A 825 2.70 9.80 -32.17
C PHE A 825 1.55 9.15 -31.43
N GLY A 826 0.79 8.32 -32.12
CA GLY A 826 -0.31 7.53 -31.57
C GLY A 826 -0.97 6.67 -32.63
N LEU A 827 -1.51 5.53 -32.21
CA LEU A 827 -2.24 4.58 -33.05
C LEU A 827 -3.45 4.10 -32.25
N LYS A 828 -4.66 4.19 -32.83
CA LYS A 828 -5.88 3.69 -32.19
C LYS A 828 -6.84 3.02 -33.16
N VAL A 829 -7.64 2.10 -32.68
CA VAL A 829 -8.70 1.43 -33.41
C VAL A 829 -10.05 1.96 -32.93
N LEU A 830 -10.81 2.60 -33.82
CA LEU A 830 -12.14 3.09 -33.53
C LEU A 830 -13.22 2.29 -34.25
N PRO A 831 -14.31 1.92 -33.56
CA PRO A 831 -15.49 1.38 -34.25
C PRO A 831 -16.14 2.52 -35.08
N LEU A 832 -16.61 2.20 -36.27
CA LEU A 832 -17.43 3.12 -37.05
C LEU A 832 -18.90 2.97 -36.65
N PRO A 833 -19.69 4.05 -36.66
CA PRO A 833 -21.14 3.93 -36.51
C PRO A 833 -21.71 2.96 -37.56
N GLN A 834 -22.73 2.20 -37.17
CA GLN A 834 -23.41 1.24 -38.07
C GLN A 834 -24.12 1.96 -39.19
#